data_44010a43bdb554e1de0b8684b49727d2
#
_entry.id   44010a43bdb554e1de0b8684b49727d2
#
_cell.length_a   1.000
_cell.length_b   1.000
_cell.length_c   1.000
_cell.angle_alpha   90.00
_cell.angle_beta   90.00
_cell.angle_gamma   90.00
#
_symmetry.space_group_name_H-M   'P 1'
#
loop_
_entity.id
_entity.type
_entity.pdbx_description
1 polymer ?
#
loop_
_entity_poly.entity_id
_entity_poly.type
_entity_poly.pdbx_seq_one_letter_code
_entity_poly.pdbx_strand_id
1 'polypeptide(L)'
;MSLLNNKNIRFYSRYCLFGLLFLLNSCADLKKAIVHDYPKETPFVYKNEIIIEGQQSKQFQKEMKFALEEYWDDSLKANYIRQFGFFKTLLQPVEFHADRIPRSINYMQAYLASEGYNNAIITPHYFIDTIKNEYRTTVQMKVNLQLKTIIDSVFYELSDPNLQKIAKANLAQSFLKKGNTYSNQIINNELDRLVELFRNNGYYNFTKEKIFAEIDTLDPSLMEVNLDPLLQMDQVISANQLNLSNPKWKISIQLRNTNSNSNKVYPVGKQLFYSDLNMNDNPDSVITQISPNTVEYKSIVHLYKKPLFKTSIFEEQSFIKVGEPYNEAKFFQTLNNFSGLGAWQQIDSRTNIKNDSVYLHYLLVPSLRRSISADIEGSKNSAQLGGGNLLGLSTSLTYRDKNVAKKSIPSITSFRTGVELNLNNIRDQFAQTLLFNVGHTYSFPNILIPFFKHQHTRKYATKSNFLLNGSSINRLEYYQLKSFTTSWGYEWKSINNTSEKNFIYKPINIEIYQLNKFAKLDDLLFLNPFLRSSFNDGNVMSQTFTFTHAAPSKKFSNQFNFIKIGIEEAGAITNLIPSLNKNIYTYIKAEIELRKSIKSSYSEWAFRLMGGYGNNYSKDKRLGGALPFFKQFTAGGPYSMRAWGLRQLGLGSSNFYDTSTANVNFDRFGDVQLEANIEYRFNLFQWGSYKLGSALFADMGNIWNARDTDSDAKAGFKFNRLYQ
;
A
#
# COMPACT_ATOMS: atom_id res chain seq x y z
N MET A 1 -53.20 3.47 0.61
CA MET A 1 -53.52 2.52 1.65
C MET A 1 -54.39 1.40 1.07
N SER A 2 -54.05 0.17 1.27
CA SER A 2 -54.65 -1.13 0.94
C SER A 2 -54.01 -1.84 -0.26
N LEU A 3 -53.69 -3.08 0.00
CA LEU A 3 -53.27 -4.17 -0.89
C LEU A 3 -51.75 -4.44 -0.96
N LEU A 4 -51.07 -4.57 0.18
CA LEU A 4 -49.98 -5.51 0.33
C LEU A 4 -50.56 -6.91 0.53
N ASN A 5 -50.55 -7.69 -0.51
CA ASN A 5 -51.16 -9.01 -0.60
C ASN A 5 -50.46 -9.97 0.39
N ASN A 6 -51.19 -10.41 1.42
CA ASN A 6 -50.78 -11.25 2.55
C ASN A 6 -50.16 -12.61 2.12
N LYS A 7 -50.22 -12.98 0.86
CA LYS A 7 -49.62 -14.19 0.30
C LYS A 7 -48.08 -14.06 0.08
N ASN A 8 -47.61 -12.88 -0.30
CA ASN A 8 -46.16 -12.68 -0.56
C ASN A 8 -45.36 -12.58 0.75
N ILE A 9 -45.94 -11.96 1.81
CA ILE A 9 -45.29 -11.91 3.12
C ILE A 9 -45.16 -13.30 3.76
N ARG A 10 -46.15 -14.18 3.58
CA ARG A 10 -46.06 -15.58 4.03
C ARG A 10 -45.07 -16.42 3.22
N PHE A 11 -44.87 -16.08 1.96
CA PHE A 11 -43.90 -16.77 1.09
C PHE A 11 -42.45 -16.39 1.48
N TYR A 12 -42.14 -15.11 1.62
CA TYR A 12 -40.82 -14.66 2.08
C TYR A 12 -40.51 -15.06 3.54
N SER A 13 -41.51 -15.03 4.42
CA SER A 13 -41.36 -15.50 5.79
C SER A 13 -41.03 -16.99 5.87
N ARG A 14 -41.60 -17.82 5.01
CA ARG A 14 -41.24 -19.25 4.92
C ARG A 14 -39.84 -19.50 4.42
N TYR A 15 -39.34 -18.75 3.45
CA TYR A 15 -37.95 -18.88 2.98
C TYR A 15 -36.92 -18.28 3.97
N CYS A 16 -37.25 -17.20 4.66
CA CYS A 16 -36.44 -16.72 5.78
C CYS A 16 -36.43 -17.72 6.94
N LEU A 17 -37.57 -18.33 7.24
CA LEU A 17 -37.66 -19.36 8.28
C LEU A 17 -36.92 -20.64 7.87
N PHE A 18 -36.97 -21.04 6.59
CA PHE A 18 -36.22 -22.16 6.03
C PHE A 18 -34.71 -21.86 6.00
N GLY A 19 -34.31 -20.64 5.66
CA GLY A 19 -32.92 -20.17 5.74
C GLY A 19 -32.41 -20.14 7.19
N LEU A 20 -33.23 -19.69 8.14
CA LEU A 20 -32.92 -19.71 9.58
C LEU A 20 -32.87 -21.14 10.13
N LEU A 21 -33.75 -22.03 9.69
CA LEU A 21 -33.73 -23.46 10.04
C LEU A 21 -32.52 -24.19 9.44
N PHE A 22 -32.09 -23.82 8.23
CA PHE A 22 -30.85 -24.33 7.65
C PHE A 22 -29.61 -23.87 8.41
N LEU A 23 -29.60 -22.61 8.87
CA LEU A 23 -28.52 -22.06 9.72
C LEU A 23 -28.54 -22.74 11.12
N LEU A 24 -29.69 -23.07 11.67
CA LEU A 24 -29.81 -23.76 12.96
C LEU A 24 -29.42 -25.26 12.87
N ASN A 25 -29.72 -25.94 11.77
CA ASN A 25 -29.23 -27.30 11.54
C ASN A 25 -27.72 -27.34 11.24
N SER A 26 -27.18 -26.32 10.55
CA SER A 26 -25.74 -26.16 10.38
C SER A 26 -25.02 -25.92 11.72
N CYS A 27 -25.68 -25.25 12.69
CA CYS A 27 -25.14 -25.11 14.04
C CYS A 27 -25.15 -26.42 14.86
N ALA A 28 -26.04 -27.35 14.56
CA ALA A 28 -26.08 -28.67 15.24
C ALA A 28 -24.92 -29.57 14.80
N ASP A 29 -24.59 -29.54 13.51
CA ASP A 29 -23.40 -30.23 12.98
C ASP A 29 -22.09 -29.54 13.39
N LEU A 30 -22.10 -28.22 13.55
CA LEU A 30 -20.99 -27.45 14.13
C LEU A 30 -20.72 -27.83 15.59
N LYS A 31 -21.75 -28.12 16.39
CA LYS A 31 -21.56 -28.63 17.75
C LYS A 31 -20.90 -30.01 17.75
N LYS A 32 -21.22 -30.89 16.82
CA LYS A 32 -20.56 -32.21 16.66
C LYS A 32 -19.11 -32.09 16.20
N ALA A 33 -18.78 -31.10 15.36
CA ALA A 33 -17.41 -30.86 14.90
C ALA A 33 -16.51 -30.17 15.94
N ILE A 34 -17.05 -29.65 17.04
CA ILE A 34 -16.35 -28.87 18.08
C ILE A 34 -16.27 -29.66 19.43
N VAL A 35 -16.81 -30.86 19.50
CA VAL A 35 -16.58 -31.70 20.69
C VAL A 35 -15.16 -32.23 20.63
N HIS A 36 -14.24 -31.48 21.19
CA HIS A 36 -12.90 -31.96 21.50
C HIS A 36 -13.02 -32.87 22.74
N ASP A 37 -12.74 -34.13 22.57
CA ASP A 37 -12.44 -35.01 23.71
C ASP A 37 -11.09 -34.57 24.27
N TYR A 38 -11.12 -33.71 25.29
CA TYR A 38 -9.91 -33.37 26.01
C TYR A 38 -9.41 -34.57 26.83
N PRO A 39 -8.08 -34.72 27.01
CA PRO A 39 -7.54 -35.79 27.85
C PRO A 39 -8.15 -35.75 29.25
N LYS A 40 -8.69 -36.91 29.72
CA LYS A 40 -9.34 -37.00 31.03
C LYS A 40 -8.44 -37.58 32.11
N GLU A 41 -7.37 -38.29 31.71
CA GLU A 41 -6.51 -39.00 32.65
C GLU A 41 -5.13 -38.33 32.85
N THR A 42 -4.72 -37.47 31.92
CA THR A 42 -3.42 -36.79 31.96
C THR A 42 -3.59 -35.25 31.97
N PRO A 43 -2.76 -34.52 32.70
CA PRO A 43 -2.73 -33.07 32.66
C PRO A 43 -2.35 -32.58 31.25
N PHE A 44 -3.08 -31.57 30.73
CA PHE A 44 -2.79 -30.97 29.43
C PHE A 44 -2.72 -29.44 29.51
N VAL A 45 -1.95 -28.84 28.62
CA VAL A 45 -1.80 -27.36 28.56
C VAL A 45 -3.10 -26.75 28.05
N TYR A 46 -3.83 -26.13 28.96
CA TYR A 46 -5.09 -25.44 28.67
C TYR A 46 -4.88 -23.96 28.40
N LYS A 47 -3.93 -23.31 29.06
CA LYS A 47 -3.72 -21.86 28.95
C LYS A 47 -2.25 -21.49 29.13
N ASN A 48 -1.77 -20.59 28.27
CA ASN A 48 -0.50 -19.91 28.45
C ASN A 48 -0.74 -18.47 28.88
N GLU A 49 -0.02 -18.01 29.88
CA GLU A 49 -0.05 -16.64 30.36
C GLU A 49 1.35 -16.07 30.49
N ILE A 50 1.53 -14.83 29.99
CA ILE A 50 2.73 -14.05 30.23
C ILE A 50 2.33 -12.79 30.96
N ILE A 51 2.97 -12.54 32.10
CA ILE A 51 2.76 -11.34 32.91
C ILE A 51 4.07 -10.56 32.92
N ILE A 52 4.03 -9.35 32.37
CA ILE A 52 5.18 -8.43 32.42
C ILE A 52 5.06 -7.62 33.71
N GLU A 53 6.06 -7.77 34.58
CA GLU A 53 6.16 -7.05 35.85
C GLU A 53 6.91 -5.72 35.63
N GLY A 54 6.51 -4.66 36.37
CA GLY A 54 7.19 -3.38 36.36
C GLY A 54 6.28 -2.20 36.00
N GLN A 55 6.84 -0.98 36.02
CA GLN A 55 6.11 0.28 35.84
C GLN A 55 6.00 0.75 34.36
N GLN A 56 6.28 -0.11 33.39
CA GLN A 56 6.17 0.24 31.98
C GLN A 56 4.73 0.52 31.58
N SER A 57 4.55 1.27 30.48
CA SER A 57 3.21 1.60 29.99
C SER A 57 2.40 0.34 29.63
N LYS A 58 1.10 0.34 29.88
CA LYS A 58 0.21 -0.78 29.54
C LYS A 58 0.31 -1.20 28.08
N GLN A 59 0.58 -0.26 27.18
CA GLN A 59 0.77 -0.54 25.77
C GLN A 59 2.05 -1.32 25.51
N PHE A 60 3.16 -0.93 26.12
CA PHE A 60 4.44 -1.62 26.03
C PHE A 60 4.36 -3.05 26.60
N GLN A 61 3.73 -3.21 27.77
CA GLN A 61 3.51 -4.54 28.38
C GLN A 61 2.71 -5.46 27.44
N LYS A 62 1.70 -4.92 26.75
CA LYS A 62 0.89 -5.68 25.79
C LYS A 62 1.71 -6.07 24.55
N GLU A 63 2.55 -5.17 24.01
CA GLU A 63 3.42 -5.44 22.86
C GLU A 63 4.48 -6.50 23.20
N MET A 64 5.12 -6.37 24.37
CA MET A 64 6.12 -7.33 24.83
C MET A 64 5.51 -8.71 25.11
N LYS A 65 4.35 -8.74 25.76
CA LYS A 65 3.58 -9.98 25.95
C LYS A 65 3.29 -10.66 24.62
N PHE A 66 2.81 -9.90 23.64
CA PHE A 66 2.50 -10.41 22.29
C PHE A 66 3.75 -10.98 21.61
N ALA A 67 4.89 -10.28 21.71
CA ALA A 67 6.13 -10.74 21.15
C ALA A 67 6.61 -12.05 21.80
N LEU A 68 6.54 -12.15 23.12
CA LEU A 68 6.94 -13.34 23.87
C LEU A 68 6.00 -14.54 23.66
N GLU A 69 4.74 -14.33 23.27
CA GLU A 69 3.80 -15.42 22.95
C GLU A 69 4.27 -16.32 21.79
N GLU A 70 5.16 -15.84 20.93
CA GLU A 70 5.74 -16.64 19.85
C GLU A 70 6.86 -17.58 20.31
N TYR A 71 7.43 -17.36 21.52
CA TYR A 71 8.57 -18.09 22.04
C TYR A 71 8.23 -19.20 23.06
N TRP A 72 6.96 -19.62 23.09
CA TRP A 72 6.60 -20.85 23.77
C TRP A 72 7.15 -22.06 22.99
N ASP A 73 7.71 -23.01 23.70
CA ASP A 73 8.01 -24.33 23.10
C ASP A 73 6.71 -24.99 22.64
N ASP A 74 6.71 -25.58 21.44
CA ASP A 74 5.50 -26.16 20.85
C ASP A 74 4.87 -27.24 21.74
N SER A 75 5.68 -27.94 22.55
CA SER A 75 5.23 -28.92 23.51
C SER A 75 4.55 -28.34 24.77
N LEU A 76 4.52 -27.03 24.92
CA LEU A 76 3.86 -26.29 25.99
C LEU A 76 2.90 -25.22 25.47
N LYS A 77 2.71 -25.13 24.16
CA LYS A 77 1.88 -24.09 23.53
C LYS A 77 0.43 -24.51 23.44
N ALA A 78 -0.46 -23.75 24.07
CA ALA A 78 -1.91 -23.93 23.91
C ALA A 78 -2.38 -23.26 22.61
N ASN A 79 -2.75 -24.05 21.62
CA ASN A 79 -3.19 -23.57 20.32
C ASN A 79 -4.69 -23.32 20.33
N TYR A 80 -5.13 -22.06 20.12
CA TYR A 80 -6.52 -21.67 20.10
C TYR A 80 -6.98 -21.20 18.74
N ILE A 81 -8.21 -21.60 18.37
CA ILE A 81 -8.98 -20.91 17.32
C ILE A 81 -10.02 -20.00 18.00
N ARG A 82 -10.14 -18.78 17.51
CA ARG A 82 -11.19 -17.86 17.90
C ARG A 82 -12.40 -18.01 16.97
N GLN A 83 -13.58 -18.16 17.56
CA GLN A 83 -14.85 -18.22 16.87
C GLN A 83 -15.72 -17.04 17.33
N PHE A 84 -16.46 -16.43 16.40
CA PHE A 84 -17.30 -15.26 16.66
C PHE A 84 -16.59 -14.09 17.38
N GLY A 85 -15.28 -13.97 17.20
CA GLY A 85 -14.48 -12.88 17.78
C GLY A 85 -14.13 -13.02 19.26
N PHE A 86 -14.92 -13.75 20.05
CA PHE A 86 -14.76 -13.86 21.51
C PHE A 86 -14.68 -15.30 22.05
N PHE A 87 -15.23 -16.31 21.38
CA PHE A 87 -15.09 -17.70 21.83
C PHE A 87 -13.73 -18.27 21.41
N LYS A 88 -13.01 -18.85 22.35
CA LYS A 88 -11.73 -19.53 22.12
C LYS A 88 -11.95 -21.03 22.27
N THR A 89 -11.56 -21.81 21.28
CA THR A 89 -11.53 -23.26 21.33
C THR A 89 -10.11 -23.75 21.24
N LEU A 90 -9.68 -24.57 22.19
CA LEU A 90 -8.34 -25.19 22.18
C LEU A 90 -8.31 -26.30 21.13
N LEU A 91 -7.29 -26.26 20.28
CA LEU A 91 -7.04 -27.30 19.28
C LEU A 91 -5.90 -28.19 19.75
N GLN A 92 -6.08 -29.52 19.59
CA GLN A 92 -5.03 -30.49 19.84
C GLN A 92 -4.28 -30.21 21.17
N PRO A 93 -4.93 -30.43 22.33
CA PRO A 93 -4.33 -30.17 23.62
C PRO A 93 -3.04 -31.00 23.77
N VAL A 94 -1.96 -30.34 24.14
CA VAL A 94 -0.66 -30.95 24.35
C VAL A 94 -0.57 -31.41 25.81
N GLU A 95 -0.09 -32.62 26.03
CA GLU A 95 0.17 -33.15 27.38
C GLU A 95 1.18 -32.27 28.13
N PHE A 96 0.87 -31.97 29.38
CA PHE A 96 1.72 -31.10 30.19
C PHE A 96 2.86 -31.87 30.82
N HIS A 97 4.09 -31.44 30.58
CA HIS A 97 5.31 -31.91 31.16
C HIS A 97 6.11 -30.74 31.74
N ALA A 98 6.31 -30.73 33.06
CA ALA A 98 7.02 -29.63 33.76
C ALA A 98 8.50 -29.48 33.36
N ASP A 99 9.15 -30.59 33.00
CA ASP A 99 10.55 -30.63 32.51
C ASP A 99 10.78 -29.88 31.19
N ARG A 100 9.70 -29.53 30.46
CA ARG A 100 9.76 -28.74 29.20
C ARG A 100 9.75 -27.24 29.42
N ILE A 101 9.34 -26.77 30.60
CA ILE A 101 9.29 -25.34 30.97
C ILE A 101 10.61 -24.61 30.70
N PRO A 102 11.81 -25.16 31.09
CA PRO A 102 13.09 -24.49 30.86
C PRO A 102 13.37 -24.15 29.38
N ARG A 103 12.85 -24.92 28.42
CA ARG A 103 13.02 -24.62 26.98
C ARG A 103 12.33 -23.32 26.59
N SER A 104 11.08 -23.15 27.03
CA SER A 104 10.35 -21.90 26.77
C SER A 104 11.05 -20.71 27.44
N ILE A 105 11.57 -20.88 28.66
CA ILE A 105 12.31 -19.83 29.35
C ILE A 105 13.57 -19.46 28.54
N ASN A 106 14.35 -20.45 28.08
CA ASN A 106 15.56 -20.19 27.29
C ASN A 106 15.23 -19.43 25.98
N TYR A 107 14.16 -19.79 25.26
CA TYR A 107 13.75 -19.08 24.05
C TYR A 107 13.31 -17.63 24.34
N MET A 108 12.52 -17.45 25.40
CA MET A 108 12.10 -16.09 25.81
C MET A 108 13.28 -15.25 26.30
N GLN A 109 14.22 -15.83 27.07
CA GLN A 109 15.43 -15.13 27.49
C GLN A 109 16.33 -14.75 26.32
N ALA A 110 16.52 -15.66 25.35
CA ALA A 110 17.28 -15.36 24.13
C ALA A 110 16.65 -14.19 23.34
N TYR A 111 15.32 -14.18 23.20
CA TYR A 111 14.62 -13.06 22.60
C TYR A 111 14.82 -11.77 23.38
N LEU A 112 14.62 -11.78 24.71
CA LEU A 112 14.78 -10.59 25.55
C LEU A 112 16.21 -10.04 25.49
N ALA A 113 17.21 -10.93 25.52
CA ALA A 113 18.61 -10.54 25.35
C ALA A 113 18.87 -9.91 23.97
N SER A 114 18.27 -10.46 22.90
CA SER A 114 18.38 -9.89 21.55
C SER A 114 17.78 -8.48 21.44
N GLU A 115 16.79 -8.16 22.29
CA GLU A 115 16.16 -6.85 22.43
C GLU A 115 16.85 -5.93 23.44
N GLY A 116 17.93 -6.41 24.07
CA GLY A 116 18.76 -5.66 25.02
C GLY A 116 18.37 -5.82 26.50
N TYR A 117 17.45 -6.71 26.84
CA TYR A 117 17.09 -7.03 28.23
C TYR A 117 17.91 -8.22 28.72
N ASN A 118 19.22 -8.03 28.83
CA ASN A 118 20.16 -9.11 29.15
C ASN A 118 20.02 -9.65 30.58
N ASN A 119 19.50 -8.81 31.49
CA ASN A 119 19.31 -9.16 32.91
C ASN A 119 17.84 -9.53 33.22
N ALA A 120 17.01 -9.80 32.20
CA ALA A 120 15.62 -10.17 32.41
C ALA A 120 15.49 -11.48 33.19
N ILE A 121 14.58 -11.52 34.18
CA ILE A 121 14.30 -12.67 35.02
C ILE A 121 12.91 -13.20 34.64
N ILE A 122 12.85 -14.51 34.34
CA ILE A 122 11.60 -15.21 34.04
C ILE A 122 11.34 -16.25 35.11
N THR A 123 10.24 -16.10 35.82
CA THR A 123 9.83 -17.03 36.89
C THR A 123 8.58 -17.79 36.42
N PRO A 124 8.67 -19.13 36.25
CA PRO A 124 7.54 -19.93 35.83
C PRO A 124 6.65 -20.29 37.02
N HIS A 125 5.36 -20.31 36.77
CA HIS A 125 4.36 -20.88 37.67
C HIS A 125 3.38 -21.74 36.84
N TYR A 126 2.85 -22.80 37.41
CA TYR A 126 1.80 -23.57 36.78
C TYR A 126 0.75 -24.02 37.80
N PHE A 127 -0.49 -24.10 37.33
CA PHE A 127 -1.64 -24.49 38.15
C PHE A 127 -2.41 -25.56 37.38
N ILE A 128 -2.84 -26.62 38.07
CA ILE A 128 -3.65 -27.69 37.50
C ILE A 128 -5.05 -27.62 38.14
N ASP A 129 -6.05 -27.26 37.34
CA ASP A 129 -7.42 -27.18 37.76
C ASP A 129 -8.17 -28.42 37.27
N THR A 130 -8.95 -29.06 38.13
CA THR A 130 -9.80 -30.21 37.75
C THR A 130 -11.20 -29.72 37.45
N ILE A 131 -11.59 -29.73 36.16
CA ILE A 131 -12.91 -29.32 35.71
C ILE A 131 -13.55 -30.45 34.90
N LYS A 132 -14.68 -31.02 35.38
CA LYS A 132 -15.40 -32.11 34.69
C LYS A 132 -14.51 -33.32 34.34
N ASN A 133 -13.66 -33.75 35.25
CA ASN A 133 -12.67 -34.83 35.10
C ASN A 133 -11.53 -34.52 34.07
N GLU A 134 -11.33 -33.25 33.74
CA GLU A 134 -10.22 -32.79 32.91
C GLU A 134 -9.18 -32.08 33.79
N TYR A 135 -7.90 -32.42 33.65
CA TYR A 135 -6.78 -31.77 34.35
C TYR A 135 -6.20 -30.65 33.50
N ARG A 136 -6.81 -29.46 33.62
CA ARG A 136 -6.46 -28.27 32.84
C ARG A 136 -5.28 -27.53 33.45
N THR A 137 -4.15 -27.51 32.76
CA THR A 137 -2.95 -26.81 33.24
C THR A 137 -2.87 -25.41 32.66
N THR A 138 -2.75 -24.40 33.50
CA THR A 138 -2.37 -23.04 33.13
C THR A 138 -0.88 -22.87 33.43
N VAL A 139 -0.08 -22.57 32.38
CA VAL A 139 1.34 -22.26 32.53
C VAL A 139 1.52 -20.75 32.43
N GLN A 140 2.09 -20.16 33.50
CA GLN A 140 2.27 -18.72 33.63
C GLN A 140 3.76 -18.38 33.72
N MET A 141 4.21 -17.41 32.89
CA MET A 141 5.56 -16.84 32.94
C MET A 141 5.48 -15.42 33.47
N LYS A 142 6.07 -15.17 34.64
CA LYS A 142 6.26 -13.82 35.18
C LYS A 142 7.61 -13.32 34.70
N VAL A 143 7.59 -12.21 33.95
CA VAL A 143 8.76 -11.64 33.29
C VAL A 143 9.08 -10.28 33.90
N ASN A 144 10.18 -10.20 34.60
CA ASN A 144 10.76 -8.95 35.06
C ASN A 144 11.87 -8.53 34.10
N LEU A 145 11.62 -7.50 33.30
CA LEU A 145 12.51 -7.10 32.23
C LEU A 145 13.84 -6.50 32.71
N GLN A 146 13.90 -5.97 33.92
CA GLN A 146 15.02 -5.16 34.42
C GLN A 146 15.31 -3.97 33.48
N LEU A 147 16.49 -3.37 33.60
CA LEU A 147 16.90 -2.24 32.78
C LEU A 147 17.43 -2.71 31.42
N LYS A 148 17.10 -1.96 30.39
CA LYS A 148 17.60 -2.20 29.04
C LYS A 148 19.04 -1.75 28.90
N THR A 149 19.87 -2.56 28.28
CA THR A 149 21.27 -2.23 28.00
C THR A 149 21.38 -1.05 27.05
N ILE A 150 22.26 -0.10 27.36
CA ILE A 150 22.50 1.12 26.58
C ILE A 150 23.86 1.01 25.90
N ILE A 151 23.96 1.54 24.69
CA ILE A 151 25.23 1.70 23.97
C ILE A 151 25.97 2.89 24.58
N ASP A 152 27.12 2.61 25.22
CA ASP A 152 27.98 3.67 25.79
C ASP A 152 28.81 4.35 24.72
N SER A 153 29.47 3.56 23.88
CA SER A 153 30.35 4.06 22.82
C SER A 153 30.39 3.12 21.64
N VAL A 154 30.65 3.68 20.46
CA VAL A 154 30.76 2.95 19.21
C VAL A 154 32.07 3.30 18.52
N PHE A 155 32.86 2.29 18.22
CA PHE A 155 34.14 2.42 17.53
C PHE A 155 34.07 1.70 16.18
N TYR A 156 34.67 2.31 15.16
CA TYR A 156 34.87 1.69 13.86
C TYR A 156 36.37 1.51 13.70
N GLU A 157 36.82 0.27 13.82
CA GLU A 157 38.26 -0.11 13.81
C GLU A 157 38.52 -1.05 12.64
N LEU A 158 38.34 -0.49 11.44
CA LEU A 158 38.55 -1.23 10.21
C LEU A 158 40.03 -1.16 9.83
N SER A 159 40.67 -2.33 9.72
CA SER A 159 42.08 -2.45 9.36
C SER A 159 42.47 -1.90 7.98
N ASP A 160 41.47 -1.73 7.09
CA ASP A 160 41.64 -1.11 5.77
C ASP A 160 41.40 0.41 5.84
N PRO A 161 42.42 1.26 5.55
CA PRO A 161 42.28 2.72 5.66
C PRO A 161 41.19 3.31 4.76
N ASN A 162 40.94 2.72 3.55
CA ASN A 162 39.92 3.22 2.64
C ASN A 162 38.51 2.90 3.14
N LEU A 163 38.27 1.66 3.61
CA LEU A 163 37.01 1.28 4.23
C LEU A 163 36.75 2.11 5.48
N GLN A 164 37.77 2.33 6.29
CA GLN A 164 37.71 3.19 7.48
C GLN A 164 37.29 4.62 7.13
N LYS A 165 37.88 5.22 6.08
CA LYS A 165 37.53 6.54 5.59
C LYS A 165 36.08 6.62 5.12
N ILE A 166 35.62 5.62 4.36
CA ILE A 166 34.24 5.55 3.87
C ILE A 166 33.25 5.41 5.04
N ALA A 167 33.53 4.54 5.99
CA ALA A 167 32.69 4.33 7.18
C ALA A 167 32.58 5.64 7.99
N LYS A 168 33.70 6.29 8.29
CA LYS A 168 33.74 7.56 9.04
C LYS A 168 33.00 8.70 8.34
N ALA A 169 33.11 8.80 7.02
CA ALA A 169 32.38 9.83 6.25
C ALA A 169 30.86 9.66 6.29
N ASN A 170 30.36 8.47 6.62
CA ASN A 170 28.94 8.13 6.63
C ASN A 170 28.37 7.80 8.04
N LEU A 171 29.04 8.25 9.10
CA LEU A 171 28.62 8.01 10.49
C LEU A 171 27.23 8.61 10.82
N ALA A 172 26.85 9.70 10.18
CA ALA A 172 25.54 10.32 10.38
C ALA A 172 24.36 9.36 10.07
N GLN A 173 24.59 8.39 9.20
CA GLN A 173 23.61 7.38 8.78
C GLN A 173 23.66 6.11 9.64
N SER A 174 24.60 6.01 10.60
CA SER A 174 24.75 4.84 11.46
C SER A 174 23.50 4.61 12.31
N PHE A 175 23.10 3.34 12.43
CA PHE A 175 22.08 2.88 13.35
C PHE A 175 22.60 2.83 14.80
N LEU A 176 23.92 2.69 14.99
CA LEU A 176 24.56 2.64 16.30
C LEU A 176 24.88 4.08 16.78
N LYS A 177 24.24 4.50 17.86
CA LYS A 177 24.46 5.83 18.46
C LYS A 177 24.61 5.69 19.96
N LYS A 178 25.54 6.43 20.54
CA LYS A 178 25.70 6.55 21.99
C LYS A 178 24.38 6.93 22.65
N GLY A 179 24.01 6.26 23.73
CA GLY A 179 22.79 6.46 24.47
C GLY A 179 21.56 5.72 23.91
N ASN A 180 21.64 5.14 22.71
CA ASN A 180 20.58 4.29 22.21
C ASN A 180 20.56 2.94 22.94
N THR A 181 19.39 2.32 22.97
CA THR A 181 19.25 0.97 23.50
C THR A 181 19.91 -0.05 22.57
N TYR A 182 20.60 -1.00 23.15
CA TYR A 182 21.18 -2.14 22.44
C TYR A 182 20.08 -3.06 21.90
N SER A 183 20.28 -3.60 20.71
CA SER A 183 19.62 -4.80 20.22
C SER A 183 20.45 -5.46 19.12
N ASN A 184 20.36 -6.79 19.00
CA ASN A 184 21.03 -7.53 17.92
C ASN A 184 20.58 -7.07 16.55
N GLN A 185 19.30 -6.65 16.42
CA GLN A 185 18.75 -6.12 15.17
C GLN A 185 19.44 -4.82 14.75
N ILE A 186 19.73 -3.91 15.68
CA ILE A 186 20.41 -2.65 15.39
C ILE A 186 21.84 -2.92 14.91
N ILE A 187 22.55 -3.85 15.53
CA ILE A 187 23.89 -4.27 15.09
C ILE A 187 23.82 -4.87 13.69
N ASN A 188 22.92 -5.81 13.46
CA ASN A 188 22.77 -6.44 12.15
C ASN A 188 22.44 -5.41 11.06
N ASN A 189 21.56 -4.45 11.35
CA ASN A 189 21.23 -3.37 10.42
C ASN A 189 22.43 -2.48 10.11
N GLU A 190 23.31 -2.23 11.10
CA GLU A 190 24.54 -1.47 10.87
C GLU A 190 25.55 -2.24 10.02
N LEU A 191 25.72 -3.54 10.29
CA LEU A 191 26.60 -4.38 9.47
C LEU A 191 26.09 -4.47 8.04
N ASP A 192 24.80 -4.65 7.83
CA ASP A 192 24.19 -4.68 6.51
C ASP A 192 24.35 -3.34 5.79
N ARG A 193 24.15 -2.21 6.51
CA ARG A 193 24.39 -0.86 5.96
C ARG A 193 25.84 -0.67 5.51
N LEU A 194 26.81 -1.15 6.30
CA LEU A 194 28.22 -1.03 5.94
C LEU A 194 28.57 -1.91 4.75
N VAL A 195 28.05 -3.12 4.65
CA VAL A 195 28.22 -3.99 3.48
C VAL A 195 27.67 -3.30 2.24
N GLU A 196 26.45 -2.78 2.31
CA GLU A 196 25.84 -2.03 1.19
C GLU A 196 26.66 -0.78 0.84
N LEU A 197 27.10 -0.02 1.85
CA LEU A 197 27.92 1.17 1.66
C LEU A 197 29.22 0.83 0.92
N PHE A 198 29.95 -0.22 1.31
CA PHE A 198 31.19 -0.61 0.67
C PHE A 198 30.96 -1.13 -0.74
N ARG A 199 29.93 -1.95 -0.99
CA ARG A 199 29.58 -2.43 -2.33
C ARG A 199 29.13 -1.29 -3.25
N ASN A 200 28.51 -0.24 -2.69
CA ASN A 200 28.18 0.97 -3.44
C ASN A 200 29.39 1.84 -3.79
N ASN A 201 30.54 1.58 -3.16
CA ASN A 201 31.81 2.26 -3.41
C ASN A 201 32.84 1.38 -4.15
N GLY A 202 32.38 0.34 -4.82
CA GLY A 202 33.23 -0.48 -5.71
C GLY A 202 33.79 -1.77 -5.08
N TYR A 203 33.57 -2.02 -3.82
CA TYR A 203 34.05 -3.24 -3.17
C TYR A 203 33.11 -4.43 -3.45
N TYR A 204 33.06 -4.84 -4.71
CA TYR A 204 32.12 -5.85 -5.21
C TYR A 204 32.12 -7.17 -4.40
N ASN A 205 33.30 -7.66 -4.02
CA ASN A 205 33.46 -8.91 -3.26
C ASN A 205 33.29 -8.75 -1.74
N PHE A 206 32.85 -7.58 -1.27
CA PHE A 206 32.66 -7.39 0.16
C PHE A 206 31.37 -8.07 0.65
N THR A 207 31.49 -8.95 1.67
CA THR A 207 30.37 -9.71 2.25
C THR A 207 30.25 -9.47 3.75
N LYS A 208 29.09 -9.77 4.32
CA LYS A 208 28.85 -9.62 5.76
C LYS A 208 29.79 -10.49 6.62
N GLU A 209 30.27 -11.60 6.07
CA GLU A 209 31.22 -12.48 6.76
C GLU A 209 32.57 -11.84 7.06
N LYS A 210 32.91 -10.77 6.32
CA LYS A 210 34.19 -10.03 6.48
C LYS A 210 34.14 -8.98 7.58
N ILE A 211 32.97 -8.68 8.13
CA ILE A 211 32.78 -7.65 9.14
C ILE A 211 31.99 -8.22 10.31
N PHE A 212 32.33 -7.81 11.50
CA PHE A 212 31.64 -8.23 12.73
C PHE A 212 31.64 -7.11 13.75
N ALA A 213 30.76 -7.23 14.73
CA ALA A 213 30.71 -6.36 15.89
C ALA A 213 31.27 -7.11 17.08
N GLU A 214 32.27 -6.55 17.71
CA GLU A 214 32.76 -6.97 19.01
C GLU A 214 32.03 -6.16 20.08
N ILE A 215 31.53 -6.85 21.11
CA ILE A 215 30.75 -6.24 22.18
C ILE A 215 31.57 -6.42 23.46
N ASP A 216 32.05 -5.30 23.99
CA ASP A 216 32.70 -5.25 25.30
C ASP A 216 31.63 -5.01 26.37
N THR A 217 31.43 -6.03 27.18
CA THR A 217 30.45 -6.05 28.27
C THR A 217 31.09 -5.80 29.64
N LEU A 218 32.42 -5.63 29.67
CA LEU A 218 33.16 -5.45 30.91
C LEU A 218 33.11 -4.01 31.39
N ASP A 219 32.93 -3.83 32.69
CA ASP A 219 33.08 -2.52 33.31
C ASP A 219 34.58 -2.16 33.35
N PRO A 220 34.96 -0.92 32.91
CA PRO A 220 36.34 -0.46 32.94
C PRO A 220 37.00 -0.53 34.30
N SER A 221 36.24 -0.44 35.39
CA SER A 221 36.74 -0.53 36.75
C SER A 221 37.31 -1.94 37.09
N LEU A 222 36.90 -2.98 36.33
CA LEU A 222 37.44 -4.33 36.48
C LEU A 222 38.81 -4.54 35.83
N MET A 223 39.26 -3.59 35.02
CA MET A 223 40.59 -3.62 34.40
C MET A 223 41.70 -3.06 35.32
N GLU A 224 41.34 -2.35 36.38
CA GLU A 224 42.28 -1.91 37.40
C GLU A 224 42.58 -3.05 38.35
N VAL A 225 43.76 -3.68 38.18
CA VAL A 225 44.21 -4.80 39.04
C VAL A 225 44.59 -4.21 40.39
N ASN A 226 43.80 -4.50 41.41
CA ASN A 226 44.13 -4.16 42.77
C ASN A 226 44.92 -5.30 43.39
N LEU A 227 46.10 -5.00 43.99
CA LEU A 227 46.96 -6.00 44.62
C LEU A 227 46.38 -6.53 45.92
N ASP A 228 45.36 -5.88 46.49
CA ASP A 228 44.65 -6.34 47.68
C ASP A 228 43.42 -7.18 47.25
N PRO A 229 43.37 -8.49 47.62
CA PRO A 229 42.26 -9.37 47.23
C PRO A 229 40.90 -8.96 47.75
N LEU A 230 40.81 -8.29 48.89
CA LEU A 230 39.55 -7.79 49.47
C LEU A 230 39.04 -6.59 48.71
N LEU A 231 39.92 -5.67 48.33
CA LEU A 231 39.56 -4.52 47.52
C LEU A 231 39.18 -4.94 46.08
N GLN A 232 39.85 -5.97 45.55
CA GLN A 232 39.48 -6.53 44.24
C GLN A 232 38.09 -7.18 44.26
N MET A 233 37.75 -7.88 45.36
CA MET A 233 36.45 -8.49 45.55
C MET A 233 35.36 -7.45 45.69
N ASP A 234 35.59 -6.36 46.42
CA ASP A 234 34.69 -5.22 46.53
C ASP A 234 34.50 -4.50 45.18
N GLN A 235 35.55 -4.35 44.38
CA GLN A 235 35.48 -3.82 43.02
C GLN A 235 34.59 -4.70 42.12
N VAL A 236 34.74 -6.02 42.16
CA VAL A 236 33.92 -6.98 41.39
C VAL A 236 32.46 -6.90 41.82
N ILE A 237 32.18 -6.85 43.12
CA ILE A 237 30.81 -6.71 43.64
C ILE A 237 30.19 -5.38 43.20
N SER A 238 30.93 -4.28 43.34
CA SER A 238 30.47 -2.94 42.94
C SER A 238 30.23 -2.83 41.43
N ALA A 239 31.11 -3.39 40.60
CA ALA A 239 30.96 -3.43 39.15
C ALA A 239 29.73 -4.26 38.72
N ASN A 240 29.49 -5.40 39.38
CA ASN A 240 28.31 -6.22 39.13
C ASN A 240 27.01 -5.47 39.52
N GLN A 241 27.02 -4.77 40.65
CA GLN A 241 25.87 -3.93 41.05
C GLN A 241 25.61 -2.75 40.07
N LEU A 242 26.71 -2.13 39.59
CA LEU A 242 26.61 -1.07 38.57
C LEU A 242 26.10 -1.60 37.25
N ASN A 243 26.53 -2.78 36.81
CA ASN A 243 26.03 -3.45 35.60
C ASN A 243 24.54 -3.82 35.71
N LEU A 244 24.07 -4.20 36.89
CA LEU A 244 22.64 -4.45 37.08
C LEU A 244 21.80 -3.17 37.10
N SER A 245 22.35 -2.07 37.65
CA SER A 245 21.67 -0.81 37.82
C SER A 245 21.76 0.10 36.56
N ASN A 246 22.77 -0.09 35.71
CA ASN A 246 22.99 0.73 34.51
C ASN A 246 23.83 -0.04 33.47
N PRO A 247 23.24 -1.05 32.80
CA PRO A 247 23.98 -1.89 31.86
C PRO A 247 24.40 -1.08 30.64
N LYS A 248 25.70 -0.90 30.44
CA LYS A 248 26.30 -0.13 29.35
C LYS A 248 27.33 -1.00 28.63
N TRP A 249 27.21 -1.05 27.31
CA TRP A 249 28.10 -1.82 26.47
C TRP A 249 28.80 -0.95 25.44
N LYS A 250 30.06 -1.26 25.17
CA LYS A 250 30.83 -0.66 24.08
C LYS A 250 30.79 -1.61 22.88
N ILE A 251 30.69 -1.02 21.70
CA ILE A 251 30.59 -1.77 20.44
C ILE A 251 31.73 -1.33 19.55
N SER A 252 32.56 -2.28 19.11
CA SER A 252 33.61 -2.06 18.10
C SER A 252 33.29 -2.84 16.84
N ILE A 253 33.21 -2.12 15.70
CA ILE A 253 33.03 -2.73 14.38
C ILE A 253 34.41 -2.99 13.78
N GLN A 254 34.68 -4.25 13.48
CA GLN A 254 35.99 -4.71 13.03
C GLN A 254 35.89 -5.55 11.75
N LEU A 255 37.02 -5.65 11.04
CA LEU A 255 37.16 -6.57 9.91
C LEU A 255 37.75 -7.87 10.40
N ARG A 256 37.25 -9.00 9.94
CA ARG A 256 37.91 -10.29 10.10
C ARG A 256 39.18 -10.31 9.25
N ASN A 257 40.26 -10.84 9.79
CA ASN A 257 41.51 -11.04 9.08
C ASN A 257 41.28 -12.00 7.90
N THR A 258 41.09 -11.44 6.71
CA THR A 258 41.03 -12.16 5.44
C THR A 258 42.19 -11.71 4.58
N ASN A 259 42.68 -12.58 3.69
CA ASN A 259 43.79 -12.30 2.81
C ASN A 259 43.68 -10.90 2.17
N SER A 260 44.78 -10.16 2.08
CA SER A 260 44.89 -8.76 1.67
C SER A 260 44.26 -8.39 0.28
N ASN A 261 44.03 -9.38 -0.58
CA ASN A 261 43.39 -9.18 -1.88
C ASN A 261 41.85 -9.11 -1.84
N SER A 262 41.23 -9.23 -0.69
CA SER A 262 39.76 -9.33 -0.56
C SER A 262 39.04 -7.98 -0.60
N ASN A 263 39.76 -6.86 -0.40
CA ASN A 263 39.19 -5.51 -0.33
C ASN A 263 39.57 -4.64 -1.53
N LYS A 264 39.48 -5.21 -2.75
CA LYS A 264 39.80 -4.49 -3.97
C LYS A 264 38.57 -3.75 -4.50
N VAL A 265 38.77 -2.52 -4.99
CA VAL A 265 37.76 -1.77 -5.73
C VAL A 265 37.75 -2.26 -7.18
N TYR A 266 36.57 -2.61 -7.67
CA TYR A 266 36.39 -3.06 -9.05
C TYR A 266 35.60 -2.03 -9.85
N PRO A 267 36.13 -1.52 -10.94
CA PRO A 267 35.34 -0.73 -11.92
C PRO A 267 34.41 -1.66 -12.71
N VAL A 268 33.38 -1.10 -13.30
CA VAL A 268 32.51 -1.80 -14.26
C VAL A 268 33.22 -1.88 -15.60
N GLY A 269 33.49 -3.10 -16.10
CA GLY A 269 34.16 -3.34 -17.37
C GLY A 269 33.23 -3.23 -18.58
N LYS A 270 32.18 -4.07 -18.60
CA LYS A 270 31.17 -4.06 -19.69
C LYS A 270 29.78 -4.35 -19.12
N GLN A 271 28.76 -3.86 -19.80
CA GLN A 271 27.36 -4.23 -19.60
C GLN A 271 26.88 -4.97 -20.86
N LEU A 272 26.44 -6.22 -20.66
CA LEU A 272 26.01 -7.10 -21.76
C LEU A 272 24.52 -7.40 -21.60
N PHE A 273 23.70 -7.08 -22.58
CA PHE A 273 22.26 -7.27 -22.59
C PHE A 273 21.87 -8.34 -23.60
N TYR A 274 21.38 -9.46 -23.11
CA TYR A 274 20.82 -10.57 -23.90
C TYR A 274 19.29 -10.40 -23.92
N SER A 275 18.75 -9.86 -25.01
CA SER A 275 17.41 -9.24 -25.01
C SER A 275 16.25 -10.12 -25.47
N ASP A 276 16.53 -11.31 -25.99
CA ASP A 276 15.54 -12.19 -26.64
C ASP A 276 15.70 -13.67 -26.27
N LEU A 277 16.00 -13.92 -24.98
CA LEU A 277 16.13 -15.26 -24.45
C LEU A 277 14.77 -15.97 -24.34
N ASN A 278 14.80 -17.30 -24.33
CA ASN A 278 13.64 -18.12 -24.00
C ASN A 278 13.68 -18.49 -22.52
N MET A 279 12.52 -18.84 -21.95
CA MET A 279 12.42 -19.25 -20.53
C MET A 279 13.27 -20.47 -20.18
N ASN A 280 13.52 -21.34 -21.16
CA ASN A 280 14.27 -22.58 -20.97
C ASN A 280 15.76 -22.45 -21.29
N ASP A 281 16.23 -21.27 -21.72
CA ASP A 281 17.66 -21.06 -22.00
C ASP A 281 18.43 -21.08 -20.66
N ASN A 282 19.49 -21.91 -20.60
CA ASN A 282 20.36 -21.96 -19.42
C ASN A 282 21.24 -20.70 -19.38
N PRO A 283 21.16 -19.91 -18.29
CA PRO A 283 21.92 -18.67 -18.16
C PRO A 283 23.43 -18.80 -18.39
N ASP A 284 24.04 -19.86 -17.85
CA ASP A 284 25.50 -20.03 -17.90
C ASP A 284 25.96 -20.44 -19.30
N SER A 285 25.15 -21.22 -20.03
CA SER A 285 25.46 -21.55 -21.42
C SER A 285 25.25 -20.37 -22.36
N VAL A 286 24.29 -19.50 -22.12
CA VAL A 286 24.07 -18.28 -22.92
C VAL A 286 25.26 -17.33 -22.85
N ILE A 287 25.87 -17.17 -21.68
CA ILE A 287 26.99 -16.27 -21.46
C ILE A 287 28.26 -16.78 -22.18
N THR A 288 28.40 -18.10 -22.32
CA THR A 288 29.56 -18.74 -22.98
C THR A 288 29.40 -18.88 -24.48
N GLN A 289 28.16 -18.87 -25.01
CA GLN A 289 27.89 -18.99 -26.45
C GLN A 289 28.04 -17.64 -27.17
N ILE A 290 28.55 -17.69 -28.40
CA ILE A 290 28.62 -16.51 -29.27
C ILE A 290 27.23 -16.22 -29.80
N SER A 291 26.69 -15.05 -29.46
CA SER A 291 25.41 -14.59 -29.99
C SER A 291 25.54 -14.25 -31.49
N PRO A 292 24.54 -14.62 -32.33
CA PRO A 292 24.65 -14.38 -33.78
C PRO A 292 24.75 -12.91 -34.17
N ASN A 293 24.20 -12.01 -33.35
CA ASN A 293 24.25 -10.57 -33.57
C ASN A 293 24.73 -9.86 -32.29
N THR A 294 25.75 -9.04 -32.45
CA THR A 294 26.31 -8.22 -31.37
C THR A 294 26.44 -6.78 -31.87
N VAL A 295 25.86 -5.86 -31.11
CA VAL A 295 25.92 -4.41 -31.37
C VAL A 295 26.53 -3.71 -30.18
N GLU A 296 27.65 -3.07 -30.34
CA GLU A 296 28.22 -2.17 -29.35
C GLU A 296 27.66 -0.76 -29.55
N TYR A 297 27.14 -0.17 -28.48
CA TYR A 297 26.62 1.19 -28.49
C TYR A 297 27.00 1.90 -27.21
N LYS A 298 27.87 2.91 -27.31
CA LYS A 298 28.43 3.64 -26.17
C LYS A 298 29.05 2.67 -25.15
N SER A 299 28.44 2.54 -23.97
CA SER A 299 28.94 1.76 -22.83
C SER A 299 28.30 0.36 -22.69
N ILE A 300 27.51 -0.06 -23.67
CA ILE A 300 26.79 -1.33 -23.60
C ILE A 300 27.06 -2.23 -24.79
N VAL A 301 26.91 -3.53 -24.59
CA VAL A 301 26.94 -4.56 -25.64
C VAL A 301 25.54 -5.23 -25.66
N HIS A 302 24.88 -5.11 -26.80
CA HIS A 302 23.58 -5.71 -27.03
C HIS A 302 23.71 -6.98 -27.87
N LEU A 303 23.30 -8.11 -27.30
CA LEU A 303 23.37 -9.44 -27.91
C LEU A 303 21.94 -9.93 -28.16
N TYR A 304 21.66 -10.39 -29.39
CA TYR A 304 20.33 -10.85 -29.75
C TYR A 304 20.34 -11.82 -30.91
N LYS A 305 19.34 -12.66 -31.01
CA LYS A 305 19.01 -13.51 -32.16
C LYS A 305 18.10 -12.77 -33.15
N LYS A 306 17.11 -12.03 -32.60
CA LYS A 306 16.11 -11.25 -33.34
C LYS A 306 16.14 -9.78 -32.89
N PRO A 307 16.07 -8.77 -33.77
CA PRO A 307 16.11 -7.36 -33.40
C PRO A 307 14.75 -6.89 -32.83
N LEU A 308 14.37 -7.40 -31.63
CA LEU A 308 13.11 -7.06 -30.98
C LEU A 308 13.16 -5.67 -30.33
N PHE A 309 14.32 -5.22 -29.90
CA PHE A 309 14.52 -3.94 -29.19
C PHE A 309 15.58 -3.11 -29.85
N LYS A 310 15.48 -1.78 -29.75
CA LYS A 310 16.55 -0.85 -30.11
C LYS A 310 17.63 -0.84 -29.04
N THR A 311 18.88 -0.87 -29.43
CA THR A 311 20.03 -0.88 -28.52
C THR A 311 20.06 0.32 -27.57
N SER A 312 19.59 1.50 -28.03
CA SER A 312 19.56 2.70 -27.22
C SER A 312 18.75 2.57 -25.92
N ILE A 313 17.73 1.67 -25.87
CA ILE A 313 16.87 1.50 -24.66
C ILE A 313 17.70 0.98 -23.48
N PHE A 314 18.69 0.12 -23.73
CA PHE A 314 19.49 -0.47 -22.67
C PHE A 314 20.40 0.57 -22.03
N GLU A 315 20.97 1.46 -22.81
CA GLU A 315 21.78 2.56 -22.31
C GLU A 315 20.91 3.63 -21.63
N GLU A 316 19.76 3.96 -22.23
CA GLU A 316 18.81 4.91 -21.66
C GLU A 316 18.21 4.43 -20.32
N GLN A 317 18.09 3.14 -20.07
CA GLN A 317 17.47 2.56 -18.87
C GLN A 317 18.47 2.01 -17.85
N SER A 318 19.78 2.00 -18.15
CA SER A 318 20.84 1.63 -17.21
C SER A 318 21.26 2.81 -16.33
N PHE A 319 21.41 2.58 -15.03
CA PHE A 319 21.94 3.56 -14.06
C PHE A 319 23.45 3.43 -13.88
N ILE A 320 24.07 2.41 -14.47
CA ILE A 320 25.48 2.10 -14.37
C ILE A 320 26.21 2.68 -15.57
N LYS A 321 27.44 3.14 -15.33
CA LYS A 321 28.37 3.56 -16.40
C LYS A 321 29.62 2.71 -16.35
N VAL A 322 30.12 2.32 -17.55
CA VAL A 322 31.37 1.61 -17.69
C VAL A 322 32.53 2.53 -17.29
N GLY A 323 33.51 1.96 -16.58
CA GLY A 323 34.67 2.67 -16.03
C GLY A 323 34.44 3.28 -14.62
N GLU A 324 33.19 3.48 -14.19
CA GLU A 324 32.92 3.89 -12.81
C GLU A 324 33.10 2.69 -11.83
N PRO A 325 33.44 2.93 -10.55
CA PRO A 325 33.41 1.89 -9.53
C PRO A 325 32.06 1.19 -9.49
N TYR A 326 32.05 -0.13 -9.28
CA TYR A 326 30.82 -0.88 -9.12
C TYR A 326 29.94 -0.28 -8.03
N ASN A 327 28.65 -0.19 -8.28
CA ASN A 327 27.67 0.30 -7.34
C ASN A 327 26.45 -0.61 -7.31
N GLU A 328 26.27 -1.33 -6.21
CA GLU A 328 25.22 -2.32 -6.07
C GLU A 328 23.81 -1.73 -6.13
N ALA A 329 23.59 -0.59 -5.50
CA ALA A 329 22.30 0.09 -5.53
C ALA A 329 21.90 0.49 -6.95
N LYS A 330 22.85 1.04 -7.74
CA LYS A 330 22.62 1.35 -9.17
C LYS A 330 22.36 0.08 -10.00
N PHE A 331 22.99 -1.04 -9.66
CA PHE A 331 22.78 -2.32 -10.33
C PHE A 331 21.36 -2.83 -10.10
N PHE A 332 20.90 -2.91 -8.86
CA PHE A 332 19.52 -3.30 -8.55
C PHE A 332 18.50 -2.28 -9.08
N GLN A 333 18.82 -1.00 -9.04
CA GLN A 333 17.97 0.03 -9.62
C GLN A 333 17.81 -0.18 -11.14
N THR A 334 18.86 -0.59 -11.84
CA THR A 334 18.81 -0.94 -13.26
C THR A 334 17.90 -2.14 -13.51
N LEU A 335 18.04 -3.23 -12.74
CA LEU A 335 17.19 -4.41 -12.86
C LEU A 335 15.71 -4.07 -12.59
N ASN A 336 15.43 -3.34 -11.52
CA ASN A 336 14.08 -2.90 -11.16
C ASN A 336 13.47 -2.00 -12.24
N ASN A 337 14.28 -1.13 -12.86
CA ASN A 337 13.81 -0.26 -13.92
C ASN A 337 13.40 -1.08 -15.16
N PHE A 338 14.22 -2.04 -15.59
CA PHE A 338 13.86 -2.93 -16.68
C PHE A 338 12.60 -3.76 -16.37
N SER A 339 12.47 -4.26 -15.15
CA SER A 339 11.25 -4.95 -14.69
C SER A 339 10.01 -4.06 -14.80
N GLY A 340 10.13 -2.79 -14.43
CA GLY A 340 9.06 -1.80 -14.49
C GLY A 340 8.60 -1.42 -15.91
N LEU A 341 9.36 -1.73 -16.93
CA LEU A 341 8.98 -1.48 -18.34
C LEU A 341 7.91 -2.46 -18.84
N GLY A 342 7.79 -3.66 -18.23
CA GLY A 342 6.82 -4.69 -18.61
C GLY A 342 7.04 -5.32 -19.99
N ALA A 343 8.15 -5.00 -20.65
CA ALA A 343 8.54 -5.56 -21.95
C ALA A 343 9.18 -6.96 -21.83
N TRP A 344 9.65 -7.30 -20.64
CA TRP A 344 10.22 -8.60 -20.30
C TRP A 344 9.39 -9.27 -19.21
N GLN A 345 9.19 -10.57 -19.33
CA GLN A 345 8.47 -11.38 -18.35
C GLN A 345 9.40 -11.95 -17.27
N GLN A 346 10.69 -12.12 -17.62
CA GLN A 346 11.73 -12.56 -16.70
C GLN A 346 12.99 -11.75 -16.94
N ILE A 347 13.62 -11.34 -15.88
CA ILE A 347 14.88 -10.62 -15.86
C ILE A 347 15.77 -11.34 -14.86
N ASP A 348 16.87 -11.87 -15.32
CA ASP A 348 17.92 -12.44 -14.50
C ASP A 348 19.23 -11.69 -14.77
N SER A 349 20.20 -11.87 -13.90
CA SER A 349 21.51 -11.27 -14.04
C SER A 349 22.61 -12.20 -13.56
N ARG A 350 23.75 -12.08 -14.22
CA ARG A 350 24.99 -12.71 -13.79
C ARG A 350 26.09 -11.68 -13.80
N THR A 351 27.02 -11.87 -12.92
CA THR A 351 28.20 -11.00 -12.80
C THR A 351 29.46 -11.85 -12.76
N ASN A 352 30.48 -11.45 -13.46
CA ASN A 352 31.79 -12.09 -13.37
C ASN A 352 32.89 -11.04 -13.37
N ILE A 353 34.07 -11.42 -12.84
CA ILE A 353 35.25 -10.57 -12.82
C ILE A 353 36.15 -11.01 -13.98
N LYS A 354 36.51 -10.07 -14.82
CA LYS A 354 37.45 -10.27 -15.90
C LYS A 354 38.36 -9.03 -16.02
N ASN A 355 39.67 -9.25 -16.07
CA ASN A 355 40.68 -8.17 -16.15
C ASN A 355 40.46 -7.10 -15.07
N ASP A 356 40.34 -7.49 -13.83
CA ASP A 356 40.11 -6.61 -12.68
C ASP A 356 38.87 -5.70 -12.76
N SER A 357 37.91 -6.05 -13.59
CA SER A 357 36.67 -5.31 -13.79
C SER A 357 35.46 -6.23 -13.67
N VAL A 358 34.33 -5.70 -13.16
CA VAL A 358 33.05 -6.43 -13.08
C VAL A 358 32.33 -6.33 -14.43
N TYR A 359 32.01 -7.47 -15.02
CA TYR A 359 31.16 -7.61 -16.18
C TYR A 359 29.76 -7.93 -15.76
N LEU A 360 28.80 -7.15 -16.23
CA LEU A 360 27.39 -7.27 -15.88
C LEU A 360 26.62 -7.87 -17.04
N HIS A 361 26.03 -9.05 -16.84
CA HIS A 361 25.21 -9.75 -17.82
C HIS A 361 23.74 -9.64 -17.43
N TYR A 362 22.92 -9.03 -18.26
CA TYR A 362 21.48 -8.91 -18.11
C TYR A 362 20.78 -9.88 -19.05
N LEU A 363 20.12 -10.88 -18.48
CA LEU A 363 19.46 -11.97 -19.18
C LEU A 363 17.96 -11.68 -19.24
N LEU A 364 17.45 -11.31 -20.40
CA LEU A 364 16.12 -10.75 -20.55
C LEU A 364 15.27 -11.65 -21.43
N VAL A 365 14.20 -12.22 -20.86
CA VAL A 365 13.19 -13.02 -21.56
C VAL A 365 12.03 -12.10 -21.94
N PRO A 366 11.78 -11.82 -23.23
CA PRO A 366 10.73 -10.89 -23.64
C PRO A 366 9.34 -11.41 -23.32
N SER A 367 8.46 -10.51 -22.91
CA SER A 367 7.02 -10.83 -22.78
C SER A 367 6.36 -10.82 -24.17
N LEU A 368 5.17 -11.42 -24.27
CA LEU A 368 4.35 -11.29 -25.46
C LEU A 368 4.15 -9.81 -25.77
N ARG A 369 4.61 -9.40 -26.94
CA ARG A 369 4.58 -7.99 -27.36
C ARG A 369 3.17 -7.46 -27.44
N ARG A 370 2.26 -8.24 -28.02
CA ARG A 370 0.88 -7.82 -28.29
C ARG A 370 -0.09 -8.75 -27.60
N SER A 371 -1.14 -8.20 -27.03
CA SER A 371 -2.26 -8.94 -26.45
C SER A 371 -3.56 -8.25 -26.76
N ILE A 372 -4.61 -9.06 -26.93
CA ILE A 372 -5.99 -8.61 -27.02
C ILE A 372 -6.73 -9.26 -25.87
N SER A 373 -7.48 -8.49 -25.11
CA SER A 373 -8.43 -9.00 -24.13
C SER A 373 -9.84 -8.49 -24.45
N ALA A 374 -10.82 -9.37 -24.25
CA ALA A 374 -12.23 -9.03 -24.34
C ALA A 374 -12.87 -9.36 -23.00
N ASP A 375 -13.60 -8.40 -22.45
CA ASP A 375 -14.27 -8.50 -21.16
C ASP A 375 -15.76 -8.23 -21.34
N ILE A 376 -16.60 -9.00 -20.64
CA ILE A 376 -18.06 -8.77 -20.57
C ILE A 376 -18.37 -8.49 -19.11
N GLU A 377 -19.05 -7.41 -18.83
CA GLU A 377 -19.42 -6.95 -17.50
C GLU A 377 -20.93 -6.80 -17.38
N GLY A 378 -21.50 -7.46 -16.37
CA GLY A 378 -22.87 -7.24 -15.93
C GLY A 378 -22.87 -6.38 -14.66
N SER A 379 -23.65 -5.30 -14.62
CA SER A 379 -23.75 -4.42 -13.47
C SER A 379 -25.20 -4.10 -13.13
N LYS A 380 -25.47 -3.89 -11.84
CA LYS A 380 -26.74 -3.36 -11.37
C LYS A 380 -26.53 -1.95 -10.87
N ASN A 381 -27.20 -1.00 -11.51
CA ASN A 381 -27.08 0.41 -11.18
C ASN A 381 -28.39 0.90 -10.55
N SER A 382 -28.31 1.54 -9.39
CA SER A 382 -29.46 2.12 -8.68
C SER A 382 -29.53 3.63 -8.80
N ALA A 383 -28.74 4.24 -9.69
CA ALA A 383 -28.76 5.69 -9.90
C ALA A 383 -30.08 6.14 -10.52
N GLN A 384 -30.66 7.20 -9.95
CA GLN A 384 -32.08 7.51 -10.12
C GLN A 384 -32.39 8.71 -11.02
N LEU A 385 -31.45 9.21 -11.79
CA LEU A 385 -31.84 10.13 -12.87
C LEU A 385 -32.79 9.39 -13.85
N GLY A 386 -34.07 9.39 -13.52
CA GLY A 386 -35.15 8.95 -14.39
C GLY A 386 -35.42 7.46 -14.49
N GLY A 387 -35.28 6.64 -13.44
CA GLY A 387 -35.90 5.35 -13.63
C GLY A 387 -35.47 4.11 -12.86
N GLY A 388 -34.96 4.22 -11.66
CA GLY A 388 -34.91 3.05 -10.77
C GLY A 388 -33.78 2.05 -11.07
N ASN A 389 -33.99 0.79 -10.74
CA ASN A 389 -33.01 -0.28 -10.90
C ASN A 389 -32.67 -0.57 -12.37
N LEU A 390 -31.48 -0.20 -12.80
CA LEU A 390 -30.98 -0.48 -14.14
C LEU A 390 -30.04 -1.70 -14.13
N LEU A 391 -30.21 -2.56 -15.11
CA LEU A 391 -29.27 -3.64 -15.40
C LEU A 391 -28.33 -3.17 -16.52
N GLY A 392 -27.04 -3.02 -16.21
CA GLY A 392 -26.03 -2.68 -17.20
C GLY A 392 -25.38 -3.93 -17.78
N LEU A 393 -25.20 -3.93 -19.09
CA LEU A 393 -24.38 -4.91 -19.80
C LEU A 393 -23.35 -4.13 -20.63
N SER A 394 -22.08 -4.40 -20.44
CA SER A 394 -21.03 -3.78 -21.23
C SER A 394 -20.01 -4.78 -21.74
N THR A 395 -19.45 -4.49 -22.90
CA THR A 395 -18.35 -5.25 -23.49
C THR A 395 -17.18 -4.32 -23.74
N SER A 396 -15.97 -4.76 -23.38
CA SER A 396 -14.75 -4.04 -23.68
C SER A 396 -13.77 -4.90 -24.46
N LEU A 397 -13.11 -4.29 -25.43
CA LEU A 397 -12.02 -4.87 -26.20
C LEU A 397 -10.77 -4.01 -25.97
N THR A 398 -9.71 -4.64 -25.47
CA THR A 398 -8.46 -3.92 -25.19
C THR A 398 -7.32 -4.54 -25.99
N TYR A 399 -6.70 -3.74 -26.84
CA TYR A 399 -5.47 -4.05 -27.54
C TYR A 399 -4.29 -3.39 -26.83
N ARG A 400 -3.25 -4.19 -26.51
CA ARG A 400 -2.04 -3.70 -25.87
C ARG A 400 -0.82 -4.09 -26.69
N ASP A 401 0.05 -3.11 -27.04
CA ASP A 401 1.40 -3.34 -27.56
C ASP A 401 2.41 -2.84 -26.51
N LYS A 402 3.21 -3.75 -25.98
CA LYS A 402 4.18 -3.44 -24.91
C LYS A 402 5.51 -2.85 -25.43
N ASN A 403 5.70 -2.81 -26.73
CA ASN A 403 6.99 -2.44 -27.33
C ASN A 403 6.83 -1.67 -28.63
N VAL A 404 6.13 -0.54 -28.57
CA VAL A 404 5.97 0.37 -29.71
C VAL A 404 7.35 0.91 -30.11
N ALA A 405 7.60 0.98 -31.42
CA ALA A 405 8.85 1.45 -32.02
C ALA A 405 10.11 0.71 -31.54
N LYS A 406 9.99 -0.48 -30.95
CA LYS A 406 11.08 -1.28 -30.34
C LYS A 406 11.80 -0.54 -29.18
N LYS A 407 11.08 0.35 -28.46
CA LYS A 407 11.62 1.18 -27.36
C LYS A 407 10.98 0.86 -26.01
N SER A 408 10.34 -0.29 -25.86
CA SER A 408 9.59 -0.67 -24.62
C SER A 408 8.57 0.39 -24.22
N ILE A 409 7.95 1.05 -25.21
CA ILE A 409 6.86 2.01 -24.99
C ILE A 409 5.54 1.21 -25.02
N PRO A 410 4.86 1.03 -23.89
CA PRO A 410 3.56 0.40 -23.91
C PRO A 410 2.51 1.35 -24.47
N SER A 411 1.64 0.81 -25.35
CA SER A 411 0.41 1.47 -25.78
C SER A 411 -0.80 0.58 -25.46
N ILE A 412 -1.89 1.22 -25.11
CA ILE A 412 -3.16 0.57 -24.79
C ILE A 412 -4.24 1.28 -25.60
N THR A 413 -4.96 0.52 -26.43
CA THR A 413 -6.17 0.99 -27.11
C THR A 413 -7.33 0.22 -26.56
N SER A 414 -8.31 0.89 -26.02
CA SER A 414 -9.53 0.30 -25.47
C SER A 414 -10.76 0.79 -26.21
N PHE A 415 -11.65 -0.13 -26.49
CA PHE A 415 -12.97 0.11 -27.00
C PHE A 415 -13.97 -0.47 -26.01
N ARG A 416 -14.95 0.33 -25.57
CA ARG A 416 -16.01 -0.12 -24.68
C ARG A 416 -17.36 0.34 -25.21
N THR A 417 -18.31 -0.58 -25.24
CA THR A 417 -19.71 -0.29 -25.49
C THR A 417 -20.57 -0.92 -24.41
N GLY A 418 -21.67 -0.29 -24.10
CA GLY A 418 -22.59 -0.79 -23.08
C GLY A 418 -23.99 -0.27 -23.23
N VAL A 419 -24.92 -0.98 -22.62
CA VAL A 419 -26.34 -0.62 -22.54
C VAL A 419 -26.82 -0.78 -21.10
N GLU A 420 -27.60 0.17 -20.62
CA GLU A 420 -28.35 0.02 -19.38
C GLU A 420 -29.83 -0.21 -19.72
N LEU A 421 -30.40 -1.24 -19.12
CA LEU A 421 -31.75 -1.72 -19.35
C LEU A 421 -32.60 -1.43 -18.12
N ASN A 422 -33.79 -0.89 -18.33
CA ASN A 422 -34.79 -0.67 -17.29
C ASN A 422 -35.72 -1.88 -17.18
N LEU A 423 -35.50 -2.71 -16.18
CA LEU A 423 -36.32 -3.91 -15.97
C LEU A 423 -37.74 -3.61 -15.42
N ASN A 424 -37.97 -2.40 -14.87
CA ASN A 424 -39.25 -2.01 -14.30
C ASN A 424 -40.21 -1.47 -15.39
N ASN A 425 -39.69 -1.03 -16.53
CA ASN A 425 -40.51 -0.47 -17.61
C ASN A 425 -40.13 -1.08 -18.98
N ILE A 426 -40.33 -2.38 -19.11
CA ILE A 426 -39.94 -3.14 -20.30
C ILE A 426 -40.76 -2.75 -21.54
N ARG A 427 -42.01 -2.26 -21.36
CA ARG A 427 -42.92 -1.96 -22.48
C ARG A 427 -42.62 -0.64 -23.17
N ASP A 428 -42.20 0.40 -22.41
CA ASP A 428 -42.08 1.75 -22.98
C ASP A 428 -40.62 2.15 -23.21
N GLN A 429 -39.68 1.73 -22.38
CA GLN A 429 -38.25 2.09 -22.48
C GLN A 429 -37.35 1.01 -21.89
N PHE A 430 -37.15 -0.05 -22.66
CA PHE A 430 -36.27 -1.15 -22.23
C PHE A 430 -34.80 -0.72 -22.18
N ALA A 431 -34.27 -0.10 -23.24
CA ALA A 431 -32.93 0.46 -23.25
C ALA A 431 -32.98 1.93 -22.76
N GLN A 432 -32.20 2.26 -21.74
CA GLN A 432 -32.22 3.61 -21.15
C GLN A 432 -30.94 4.39 -21.40
N THR A 433 -29.79 3.74 -21.40
CA THR A 433 -28.51 4.39 -21.65
C THR A 433 -27.71 3.58 -22.65
N LEU A 434 -27.13 4.25 -23.62
CA LEU A 434 -26.16 3.71 -24.56
C LEU A 434 -24.80 4.36 -24.29
N LEU A 435 -23.79 3.56 -24.10
CA LEU A 435 -22.42 3.99 -23.82
C LEU A 435 -21.49 3.53 -24.93
N PHE A 436 -20.66 4.44 -25.39
CA PHE A 436 -19.59 4.19 -26.34
C PHE A 436 -18.34 4.93 -25.88
N ASN A 437 -17.18 4.24 -25.81
CA ASN A 437 -15.91 4.83 -25.40
C ASN A 437 -14.77 4.25 -26.21
N VAL A 438 -13.86 5.11 -26.66
CA VAL A 438 -12.60 4.75 -27.29
C VAL A 438 -11.48 5.49 -26.59
N GLY A 439 -10.52 4.73 -26.06
CA GLY A 439 -9.36 5.28 -25.38
C GLY A 439 -8.05 4.81 -26.01
N HIS A 440 -7.05 5.68 -26.04
CA HIS A 440 -5.70 5.33 -26.43
C HIS A 440 -4.69 5.98 -25.49
N THR A 441 -3.72 5.20 -25.02
CA THR A 441 -2.70 5.68 -24.09
C THR A 441 -1.31 5.23 -24.54
N TYR A 442 -0.35 6.15 -24.51
CA TYR A 442 1.08 5.86 -24.57
C TYR A 442 1.74 6.16 -23.23
N SER A 443 2.62 5.27 -22.77
CA SER A 443 3.46 5.50 -21.58
C SER A 443 4.94 5.42 -21.96
N PHE A 444 5.58 6.55 -22.03
CA PHE A 444 7.01 6.65 -22.36
C PHE A 444 7.82 6.41 -21.08
N PRO A 445 8.84 5.54 -21.10
CA PRO A 445 9.60 5.18 -19.88
C PRO A 445 10.64 6.23 -19.45
N ASN A 446 10.49 7.46 -19.93
CA ASN A 446 11.33 8.61 -19.59
C ASN A 446 10.49 9.87 -19.50
N ILE A 447 11.01 10.91 -18.84
CA ILE A 447 10.40 12.26 -18.94
C ILE A 447 10.72 12.82 -20.31
N LEU A 448 9.68 13.05 -21.10
CA LEU A 448 9.75 13.71 -22.40
C LEU A 448 9.18 15.12 -22.26
N ILE A 449 10.02 16.13 -22.23
CA ILE A 449 9.56 17.54 -22.31
C ILE A 449 9.60 17.95 -23.77
N PRO A 450 8.45 18.29 -24.39
CA PRO A 450 8.42 18.81 -25.73
C PRO A 450 9.39 20.00 -25.89
N PHE A 451 10.13 20.03 -26.98
CA PHE A 451 11.08 21.11 -27.35
C PHE A 451 12.39 21.18 -26.53
N PHE A 452 12.60 20.35 -25.52
CA PHE A 452 13.85 20.35 -24.76
C PHE A 452 14.57 19.00 -24.84
N LYS A 453 15.88 19.01 -25.18
CA LYS A 453 16.74 17.83 -25.05
C LYS A 453 17.01 17.58 -23.56
N HIS A 454 16.61 16.43 -23.06
CA HIS A 454 16.73 16.08 -21.66
C HIS A 454 18.10 15.49 -21.32
N GLN A 455 18.74 16.02 -20.27
CA GLN A 455 19.80 15.32 -19.55
C GLN A 455 19.15 14.42 -18.50
N HIS A 456 19.44 13.14 -18.56
CA HIS A 456 18.84 12.12 -17.69
C HIS A 456 19.37 12.24 -16.24
N THR A 457 18.69 12.97 -15.39
CA THR A 457 18.87 12.88 -13.93
C THR A 457 17.95 11.78 -13.39
N ARG A 458 18.47 10.55 -13.35
CA ARG A 458 17.67 9.36 -13.00
C ARG A 458 17.75 9.04 -11.51
N LYS A 459 17.10 9.83 -10.67
CA LYS A 459 16.96 9.49 -9.24
C LYS A 459 15.70 8.65 -8.96
N TYR A 460 14.70 8.68 -9.84
CA TYR A 460 13.38 8.08 -9.66
C TYR A 460 12.94 7.33 -10.91
N ALA A 461 12.09 6.30 -10.76
CA ALA A 461 11.37 5.73 -11.88
C ALA A 461 10.41 6.79 -12.43
N THR A 462 10.60 7.19 -13.69
CA THR A 462 9.86 8.30 -14.30
C THR A 462 9.18 7.85 -15.57
N LYS A 463 7.98 8.39 -15.84
CA LYS A 463 7.21 8.13 -17.04
C LYS A 463 6.59 9.42 -17.58
N SER A 464 6.40 9.50 -18.89
CA SER A 464 5.53 10.48 -19.53
C SER A 464 4.33 9.76 -20.13
N ASN A 465 3.13 10.20 -19.83
CA ASN A 465 1.90 9.58 -20.28
C ASN A 465 1.16 10.52 -21.23
N PHE A 466 0.77 9.99 -22.37
CA PHE A 466 -0.15 10.65 -23.30
C PHE A 466 -1.46 9.88 -23.34
N LEU A 467 -2.57 10.57 -23.10
CA LEU A 467 -3.91 10.02 -23.14
C LEU A 467 -4.73 10.71 -24.22
N LEU A 468 -5.48 9.91 -24.94
CA LEU A 468 -6.53 10.35 -25.86
C LEU A 468 -7.77 9.50 -25.56
N ASN A 469 -8.91 10.13 -25.31
CA ASN A 469 -10.16 9.44 -25.03
C ASN A 469 -11.35 10.16 -25.63
N GLY A 470 -12.22 9.42 -26.31
CA GLY A 470 -13.50 9.90 -26.81
C GLY A 470 -14.63 9.06 -26.24
N SER A 471 -15.69 9.68 -25.76
CA SER A 471 -16.86 8.97 -25.30
C SER A 471 -18.18 9.61 -25.77
N SER A 472 -19.21 8.78 -25.89
CA SER A 472 -20.57 9.19 -26.10
C SER A 472 -21.48 8.41 -25.16
N ILE A 473 -22.19 9.14 -24.33
CA ILE A 473 -23.22 8.61 -23.43
C ILE A 473 -24.55 9.19 -23.92
N ASN A 474 -25.42 8.33 -24.40
CA ASN A 474 -26.77 8.72 -24.80
C ASN A 474 -27.75 8.13 -23.78
N ARG A 475 -28.25 8.98 -22.89
CA ARG A 475 -29.36 8.65 -22.01
C ARG A 475 -30.64 9.05 -22.69
N LEU A 476 -31.28 8.05 -23.27
CA LEU A 476 -32.44 8.21 -24.11
C LEU A 476 -33.50 9.10 -23.45
N GLU A 477 -34.03 10.07 -24.22
CA GLU A 477 -35.01 11.09 -23.81
C GLU A 477 -34.51 12.13 -22.78
N TYR A 478 -33.35 11.96 -22.15
CA TYR A 478 -32.80 12.93 -21.18
C TYR A 478 -31.69 13.77 -21.77
N TYR A 479 -30.58 13.13 -22.20
CA TYR A 479 -29.45 13.87 -22.79
C TYR A 479 -28.52 12.98 -23.61
N GLN A 480 -27.79 13.60 -24.49
CA GLN A 480 -26.60 13.01 -25.11
C GLN A 480 -25.38 13.83 -24.73
N LEU A 481 -24.41 13.17 -24.06
CA LEU A 481 -23.13 13.75 -23.69
C LEU A 481 -22.04 13.15 -24.56
N LYS A 482 -21.38 13.97 -25.37
CA LYS A 482 -20.15 13.61 -26.07
C LYS A 482 -18.98 14.25 -25.36
N SER A 483 -17.93 13.51 -25.16
CA SER A 483 -16.70 14.03 -24.54
C SER A 483 -15.45 13.62 -25.30
N PHE A 484 -14.51 14.53 -25.34
CA PHE A 484 -13.17 14.28 -25.85
C PHE A 484 -12.17 14.77 -24.82
N THR A 485 -11.23 13.89 -24.43
CA THR A 485 -10.20 14.20 -23.43
C THR A 485 -8.84 13.89 -24.01
N THR A 486 -7.93 14.83 -23.90
CA THR A 486 -6.50 14.59 -24.19
C THR A 486 -5.65 15.18 -23.08
N SER A 487 -4.63 14.44 -22.68
CA SER A 487 -3.72 14.91 -21.64
C SER A 487 -2.28 14.46 -21.88
N TRP A 488 -1.37 15.32 -21.48
CA TRP A 488 0.06 15.00 -21.33
C TRP A 488 0.45 15.14 -19.88
N GLY A 489 1.08 14.10 -19.32
CA GLY A 489 1.41 14.07 -17.91
C GLY A 489 2.74 13.40 -17.64
N TYR A 490 3.30 13.73 -16.48
CA TYR A 490 4.52 13.16 -15.93
C TYR A 490 4.20 12.41 -14.65
N GLU A 491 4.81 11.24 -14.49
CA GLU A 491 4.73 10.45 -13.28
C GLU A 491 6.15 10.15 -12.81
N TRP A 492 6.39 10.33 -11.53
CA TRP A 492 7.63 9.90 -10.89
C TRP A 492 7.36 9.23 -9.57
N LYS A 493 7.97 8.06 -9.41
CA LYS A 493 7.73 7.17 -8.30
C LYS A 493 9.03 6.93 -7.54
N SER A 494 9.00 7.15 -6.24
CA SER A 494 10.08 6.79 -5.33
C SER A 494 9.61 5.65 -4.43
N ILE A 495 10.33 4.54 -4.49
CA ILE A 495 10.06 3.37 -3.66
C ILE A 495 11.29 3.15 -2.79
N ASN A 496 11.10 3.24 -1.48
CA ASN A 496 12.07 2.75 -0.49
C ASN A 496 11.53 1.41 0.03
N ASN A 497 12.37 0.63 0.72
CA ASN A 497 12.02 -0.70 1.21
C ASN A 497 10.66 -0.80 1.93
N THR A 498 10.19 0.29 2.53
CA THR A 498 8.96 0.33 3.33
C THR A 498 7.95 1.39 2.90
N SER A 499 8.30 2.31 2.01
CA SER A 499 7.42 3.44 1.67
C SER A 499 7.39 3.72 0.17
N GLU A 500 6.21 4.03 -0.32
CA GLU A 500 5.96 4.42 -1.70
C GLU A 500 5.47 5.86 -1.77
N LYS A 501 6.11 6.68 -2.60
CA LYS A 501 5.67 8.04 -2.94
C LYS A 501 5.48 8.11 -4.44
N ASN A 502 4.31 8.54 -4.86
CA ASN A 502 3.99 8.73 -6.28
C ASN A 502 3.52 10.17 -6.51
N PHE A 503 4.08 10.80 -7.52
CA PHE A 503 3.74 12.15 -7.96
C PHE A 503 3.28 12.07 -9.41
N ILE A 504 2.13 12.64 -9.70
CA ILE A 504 1.59 12.77 -11.06
C ILE A 504 1.34 14.24 -11.31
N TYR A 505 1.94 14.77 -12.35
CA TYR A 505 1.69 16.14 -12.81
C TYR A 505 1.28 16.13 -14.27
N LYS A 506 0.10 16.66 -14.56
CA LYS A 506 -0.40 16.88 -15.93
C LYS A 506 -0.42 18.37 -16.20
N PRO A 507 0.59 18.91 -16.87
CA PRO A 507 0.61 20.33 -17.26
C PRO A 507 -0.48 20.69 -18.25
N ILE A 508 -0.93 19.72 -19.06
CA ILE A 508 -1.97 19.93 -20.07
C ILE A 508 -2.99 18.80 -19.93
N ASN A 509 -4.21 19.19 -19.63
CA ASN A 509 -5.39 18.34 -19.63
C ASN A 509 -6.55 19.12 -20.29
N ILE A 510 -6.96 18.68 -21.46
CA ILE A 510 -8.02 19.32 -22.26
C ILE A 510 -9.20 18.37 -22.29
N GLU A 511 -10.35 18.86 -21.87
CA GLU A 511 -11.60 18.13 -21.85
C GLU A 511 -12.67 18.98 -22.55
N ILE A 512 -13.26 18.42 -23.59
CA ILE A 512 -14.32 19.07 -24.39
C ILE A 512 -15.59 18.28 -24.14
N TYR A 513 -16.64 18.97 -23.70
CA TYR A 513 -17.94 18.38 -23.44
C TYR A 513 -19.01 19.07 -24.30
N GLN A 514 -19.75 18.27 -25.03
CA GLN A 514 -20.93 18.68 -25.77
C GLN A 514 -22.14 17.96 -25.17
N LEU A 515 -23.06 18.72 -24.62
CA LEU A 515 -24.28 18.24 -23.99
C LEU A 515 -25.51 18.65 -24.78
N ASN A 516 -26.19 17.69 -25.38
CA ASN A 516 -27.50 17.91 -26.00
C ASN A 516 -28.57 17.51 -24.98
N LYS A 517 -29.39 18.46 -24.54
CA LYS A 517 -30.48 18.24 -23.58
C LYS A 517 -31.77 17.91 -24.36
N PHE A 518 -32.56 17.00 -23.79
CA PHE A 518 -33.88 16.64 -24.29
C PHE A 518 -34.95 17.06 -23.28
N ALA A 519 -36.22 17.15 -23.70
CA ALA A 519 -37.33 17.70 -22.93
C ALA A 519 -37.44 17.13 -21.50
N LYS A 520 -37.30 15.82 -21.35
CA LYS A 520 -37.35 15.19 -19.98
C LYS A 520 -36.26 15.68 -19.04
N LEU A 521 -35.08 16.03 -19.56
CA LEU A 521 -34.05 16.64 -18.72
C LEU A 521 -34.41 18.06 -18.32
N ASP A 522 -34.93 18.85 -19.24
CA ASP A 522 -35.34 20.22 -18.94
C ASP A 522 -36.44 20.26 -17.88
N ASP A 523 -37.40 19.32 -17.90
CA ASP A 523 -38.41 19.15 -16.86
C ASP A 523 -37.77 18.81 -15.51
N LEU A 524 -36.79 17.89 -15.47
CA LEU A 524 -36.05 17.56 -14.24
C LEU A 524 -35.24 18.73 -13.70
N LEU A 525 -34.60 19.50 -14.58
CA LEU A 525 -33.82 20.69 -14.21
C LEU A 525 -34.75 21.83 -13.72
N PHE A 526 -35.98 21.88 -14.20
CA PHE A 526 -36.99 22.79 -13.68
C PHE A 526 -37.41 22.44 -12.27
N LEU A 527 -37.58 21.15 -11.98
CA LEU A 527 -37.93 20.63 -10.66
C LEU A 527 -36.74 20.63 -9.66
N ASN A 528 -35.51 20.59 -10.18
CA ASN A 528 -34.29 20.60 -9.33
C ASN A 528 -33.34 21.74 -9.72
N PRO A 529 -33.52 22.95 -9.13
CA PRO A 529 -32.68 24.11 -9.43
C PRO A 529 -31.17 23.88 -9.18
N PHE A 530 -30.80 22.98 -8.28
CA PHE A 530 -29.39 22.69 -7.99
C PHE A 530 -28.66 21.99 -9.13
N LEU A 531 -29.39 21.18 -9.93
CA LEU A 531 -28.82 20.55 -11.13
C LEU A 531 -28.71 21.50 -12.30
N ARG A 532 -29.54 22.55 -12.36
CA ARG A 532 -29.58 23.47 -13.49
C ARG A 532 -28.25 24.15 -13.78
N SER A 533 -27.55 24.57 -12.75
CA SER A 533 -26.23 25.22 -12.89
C SER A 533 -25.11 24.25 -13.27
N SER A 534 -25.33 22.95 -13.07
CA SER A 534 -24.31 21.92 -13.27
C SER A 534 -24.35 21.33 -14.68
N PHE A 535 -25.53 21.20 -15.30
CA PHE A 535 -25.72 20.62 -16.64
C PHE A 535 -25.56 21.68 -17.76
N ASN A 536 -24.32 22.17 -17.92
CA ASN A 536 -23.96 23.12 -18.95
C ASN A 536 -22.86 22.57 -19.87
N ASP A 537 -22.90 22.99 -21.14
CA ASP A 537 -21.76 22.79 -22.04
C ASP A 537 -20.58 23.61 -21.57
N GLY A 538 -19.40 23.10 -21.80
CA GLY A 538 -18.20 23.85 -21.52
C GLY A 538 -16.95 23.00 -21.68
N ASN A 539 -15.86 23.69 -21.88
CA ASN A 539 -14.58 23.09 -22.05
C ASN A 539 -13.73 23.30 -20.77
N VAL A 540 -12.86 22.36 -20.49
CA VAL A 540 -11.90 22.46 -19.39
C VAL A 540 -10.50 22.37 -19.98
N MET A 541 -9.65 23.32 -19.66
CA MET A 541 -8.21 23.24 -19.88
C MET A 541 -7.53 23.44 -18.55
N SER A 542 -7.05 22.33 -17.97
CA SER A 542 -6.57 22.31 -16.59
C SER A 542 -5.15 21.78 -16.48
N GLN A 543 -4.54 22.10 -15.34
CA GLN A 543 -3.34 21.46 -14.82
C GLN A 543 -3.74 20.66 -13.59
N THR A 544 -3.21 19.43 -13.48
CA THR A 544 -3.50 18.59 -12.32
C THR A 544 -2.20 18.13 -11.65
N PHE A 545 -2.19 18.18 -10.33
CA PHE A 545 -1.12 17.62 -9.52
C PHE A 545 -1.72 16.64 -8.52
N THR A 546 -1.17 15.43 -8.46
CA THR A 546 -1.56 14.40 -7.48
C THR A 546 -0.33 13.85 -6.78
N PHE A 547 -0.37 13.85 -5.46
CA PHE A 547 0.63 13.23 -4.62
C PHE A 547 -0.02 12.11 -3.81
N THR A 548 0.61 10.94 -3.80
CA THR A 548 0.23 9.84 -2.91
C THR A 548 1.44 9.34 -2.13
N HIS A 549 1.23 9.06 -0.86
CA HIS A 549 2.23 8.45 0.02
C HIS A 549 1.61 7.29 0.79
N ALA A 550 2.22 6.13 0.68
CA ALA A 550 1.81 4.91 1.35
C ALA A 550 3.00 4.32 2.11
N ALA A 551 2.86 4.15 3.42
CA ALA A 551 3.95 3.63 4.25
C ALA A 551 3.42 2.98 5.53
N PRO A 552 4.09 1.93 6.05
CA PRO A 552 3.93 1.52 7.43
C PRO A 552 4.40 2.64 8.37
N SER A 553 3.87 2.66 9.58
CA SER A 553 4.31 3.62 10.59
C SER A 553 5.76 3.37 11.00
N LYS A 554 6.57 4.42 11.10
CA LYS A 554 7.95 4.30 11.59
C LYS A 554 8.05 3.86 13.05
N LYS A 555 7.00 4.14 13.84
CA LYS A 555 6.96 3.85 15.27
C LYS A 555 6.31 2.50 15.59
N PHE A 556 5.35 2.05 14.76
CA PHE A 556 4.55 0.85 15.02
C PHE A 556 4.42 0.04 13.74
N SER A 557 5.00 -1.15 13.71
CA SER A 557 5.00 -2.04 12.52
C SER A 557 3.62 -2.54 12.10
N ASN A 558 2.65 -2.52 13.02
CA ASN A 558 1.28 -2.95 12.79
C ASN A 558 0.35 -1.83 12.26
N GLN A 559 0.88 -0.65 11.99
CA GLN A 559 0.12 0.49 11.47
C GLN A 559 0.55 0.85 10.06
N PHE A 560 -0.42 1.14 9.21
CA PHE A 560 -0.21 1.60 7.84
C PHE A 560 -0.88 2.95 7.62
N ASN A 561 -0.19 3.87 6.96
CA ASN A 561 -0.68 5.21 6.66
C ASN A 561 -0.70 5.43 5.16
N PHE A 562 -1.75 6.10 4.68
CA PHE A 562 -1.90 6.52 3.31
C PHE A 562 -2.37 7.98 3.28
N ILE A 563 -1.74 8.77 2.41
CA ILE A 563 -2.09 10.16 2.16
C ILE A 563 -2.20 10.35 0.65
N LYS A 564 -3.31 10.96 0.20
CA LYS A 564 -3.48 11.45 -1.17
C LYS A 564 -3.83 12.92 -1.13
N ILE A 565 -3.16 13.71 -1.95
CA ILE A 565 -3.46 15.12 -2.16
C ILE A 565 -3.61 15.32 -3.66
N GLY A 566 -4.71 15.92 -4.07
CA GLY A 566 -5.01 16.27 -5.46
C GLY A 566 -5.31 17.75 -5.59
N ILE A 567 -4.75 18.40 -6.58
CA ILE A 567 -5.04 19.80 -6.93
C ILE A 567 -5.26 19.86 -8.43
N GLU A 568 -6.36 20.47 -8.83
CA GLU A 568 -6.67 20.76 -10.23
C GLU A 568 -6.96 22.26 -10.35
N GLU A 569 -6.26 22.90 -11.25
CA GLU A 569 -6.46 24.29 -11.60
C GLU A 569 -6.83 24.38 -13.08
N ALA A 570 -7.93 25.06 -13.39
CA ALA A 570 -8.39 25.31 -14.74
C ALA A 570 -8.53 26.82 -14.96
N GLY A 571 -7.89 27.32 -15.99
CA GLY A 571 -8.00 28.73 -16.38
C GLY A 571 -6.69 29.49 -16.47
N ALA A 572 -5.62 29.10 -15.76
CA ALA A 572 -4.36 29.81 -15.79
C ALA A 572 -3.80 29.99 -17.20
N ILE A 573 -3.80 28.92 -17.99
CA ILE A 573 -3.29 28.97 -19.37
C ILE A 573 -4.24 29.74 -20.29
N THR A 574 -5.54 29.54 -20.16
CA THR A 574 -6.55 30.15 -21.04
C THR A 574 -6.71 31.64 -20.79
N ASN A 575 -6.50 32.10 -19.56
CA ASN A 575 -6.52 33.52 -19.24
C ASN A 575 -5.36 34.30 -19.89
N LEU A 576 -4.27 33.61 -20.28
CA LEU A 576 -3.16 34.21 -21.05
C LEU A 576 -3.51 34.40 -22.52
N ILE A 577 -4.51 33.70 -23.03
CA ILE A 577 -4.91 33.71 -24.44
C ILE A 577 -6.39 34.09 -24.53
N PRO A 578 -6.74 35.39 -24.67
CA PRO A 578 -8.10 35.87 -24.61
C PRO A 578 -9.09 35.23 -25.64
N SER A 579 -8.57 34.79 -26.78
CA SER A 579 -9.38 34.12 -27.80
C SER A 579 -9.89 32.73 -27.36
N LEU A 580 -9.29 32.11 -26.35
CA LEU A 580 -9.68 30.80 -25.81
C LEU A 580 -10.67 30.89 -24.63
N ASN A 581 -10.95 32.10 -24.12
CA ASN A 581 -11.77 32.28 -22.91
C ASN A 581 -13.27 32.07 -23.09
N LYS A 582 -13.74 31.80 -24.29
CA LYS A 582 -15.18 31.55 -24.56
C LYS A 582 -15.51 30.10 -24.25
N ASN A 583 -16.53 29.83 -23.43
CA ASN A 583 -17.02 28.51 -23.05
C ASN A 583 -16.01 27.63 -22.27
N ILE A 584 -15.06 28.24 -21.55
CA ILE A 584 -14.10 27.53 -20.74
C ILE A 584 -14.38 27.77 -19.25
N TYR A 585 -14.45 26.66 -18.49
CA TYR A 585 -14.56 26.73 -17.05
C TYR A 585 -13.22 27.15 -16.44
N THR A 586 -13.27 28.07 -15.49
CA THR A 586 -12.14 28.49 -14.69
C THR A 586 -12.43 28.18 -13.22
N TYR A 587 -11.68 27.26 -12.65
CA TYR A 587 -11.88 26.79 -11.28
C TYR A 587 -10.57 26.31 -10.65
N ILE A 588 -10.60 26.24 -9.34
CA ILE A 588 -9.63 25.50 -8.55
C ILE A 588 -10.35 24.41 -7.75
N LYS A 589 -9.81 23.21 -7.76
CA LYS A 589 -10.31 22.05 -7.00
C LYS A 589 -9.17 21.42 -6.23
N ALA A 590 -9.39 21.18 -4.94
CA ALA A 590 -8.42 20.52 -4.06
C ALA A 590 -9.08 19.34 -3.34
N GLU A 591 -8.35 18.26 -3.19
CA GLU A 591 -8.79 17.04 -2.51
C GLU A 591 -7.69 16.55 -1.58
N ILE A 592 -8.07 16.11 -0.39
CA ILE A 592 -7.19 15.42 0.54
C ILE A 592 -7.87 14.16 1.05
N GLU A 593 -7.15 13.05 1.05
CA GLU A 593 -7.61 11.80 1.63
C GLU A 593 -6.53 11.22 2.54
N LEU A 594 -6.90 10.94 3.77
CA LEU A 594 -6.05 10.34 4.78
C LEU A 594 -6.65 8.98 5.16
N ARG A 595 -5.84 7.93 5.11
CA ARG A 595 -6.25 6.61 5.62
C ARG A 595 -5.23 6.11 6.61
N LYS A 596 -5.71 5.47 7.66
CA LYS A 596 -4.88 4.80 8.65
C LYS A 596 -5.47 3.43 8.96
N SER A 597 -4.66 2.39 8.93
CA SER A 597 -5.04 1.09 9.45
C SER A 597 -4.15 0.67 10.62
N ILE A 598 -4.75 -0.02 11.58
CA ILE A 598 -4.08 -0.55 12.77
C ILE A 598 -4.46 -2.01 12.85
N LYS A 599 -3.50 -2.88 12.53
CA LYS A 599 -3.71 -4.33 12.54
C LYS A 599 -3.40 -4.91 13.91
N SER A 600 -4.20 -5.88 14.33
CA SER A 600 -3.95 -6.78 15.44
C SER A 600 -3.99 -8.21 14.91
N SER A 601 -3.61 -9.20 15.70
CA SER A 601 -3.57 -10.61 15.28
C SER A 601 -4.88 -11.11 14.64
N TYR A 602 -6.03 -10.58 15.07
CA TYR A 602 -7.37 -11.09 14.67
C TYR A 602 -8.32 -10.00 14.18
N SER A 603 -7.89 -8.75 14.18
CA SER A 603 -8.75 -7.62 13.83
C SER A 603 -7.94 -6.45 13.25
N GLU A 604 -8.63 -5.56 12.55
CA GLU A 604 -8.06 -4.33 11.98
C GLU A 604 -9.03 -3.17 12.22
N TRP A 605 -8.51 -2.06 12.72
CA TRP A 605 -9.18 -0.77 12.68
C TRP A 605 -8.74 -0.01 11.44
N ALA A 606 -9.70 0.46 10.67
CA ALA A 606 -9.47 1.29 9.49
C ALA A 606 -10.17 2.64 9.67
N PHE A 607 -9.44 3.71 9.40
CA PHE A 607 -9.91 5.10 9.48
C PHE A 607 -9.69 5.76 8.13
N ARG A 608 -10.68 6.52 7.67
CA ARG A 608 -10.58 7.34 6.48
C ARG A 608 -11.14 8.73 6.77
N LEU A 609 -10.42 9.76 6.38
CA LEU A 609 -10.88 11.14 6.34
C LEU A 609 -10.71 11.63 4.91
N MET A 610 -11.74 12.24 4.36
CA MET A 610 -11.70 12.86 3.03
C MET A 610 -12.26 14.27 3.13
N GLY A 611 -11.54 15.21 2.54
CA GLY A 611 -11.98 16.58 2.34
C GLY A 611 -11.77 17.00 0.89
N GLY A 612 -12.75 17.66 0.33
CA GLY A 612 -12.70 18.20 -1.01
C GLY A 612 -13.30 19.61 -1.06
N TYR A 613 -12.68 20.50 -1.80
CA TYR A 613 -13.14 21.86 -2.00
C TYR A 613 -12.93 22.28 -3.46
N GLY A 614 -13.95 22.85 -4.08
CA GLY A 614 -13.90 23.42 -5.42
C GLY A 614 -14.52 24.80 -5.47
N ASN A 615 -13.91 25.70 -6.20
CA ASN A 615 -14.44 27.05 -6.42
C ASN A 615 -14.36 27.42 -7.88
N ASN A 616 -15.52 27.64 -8.49
CA ASN A 616 -15.64 28.13 -9.85
C ASN A 616 -15.59 29.67 -9.83
N TYR A 617 -14.64 30.25 -10.55
CA TYR A 617 -14.47 31.70 -10.71
C TYR A 617 -14.62 32.16 -12.17
N SER A 618 -15.33 31.36 -12.99
CA SER A 618 -15.59 31.67 -14.39
C SER A 618 -16.28 33.03 -14.53
N LYS A 619 -15.80 33.84 -15.46
CA LYS A 619 -16.39 35.15 -15.78
C LYS A 619 -17.66 35.01 -16.58
N ASP A 620 -17.85 33.92 -17.33
CA ASP A 620 -19.02 33.65 -18.12
C ASP A 620 -20.16 33.15 -17.22
N LYS A 621 -21.17 33.98 -17.03
CA LYS A 621 -22.33 33.66 -16.19
C LYS A 621 -23.12 32.42 -16.68
N ARG A 622 -23.00 32.03 -17.96
CA ARG A 622 -23.64 30.83 -18.49
C ARG A 622 -23.08 29.56 -17.93
N LEU A 623 -21.78 29.57 -17.52
CA LEU A 623 -21.12 28.43 -16.93
C LEU A 623 -21.47 28.22 -15.44
N GLY A 624 -22.30 29.12 -14.87
CA GLY A 624 -22.79 29.02 -13.51
C GLY A 624 -21.73 29.35 -12.44
N GLY A 625 -22.15 29.34 -11.18
CA GLY A 625 -21.26 29.56 -10.00
C GLY A 625 -20.72 28.29 -9.37
N ALA A 626 -21.13 27.11 -9.82
CA ALA A 626 -20.71 25.80 -9.34
C ALA A 626 -19.64 25.18 -10.25
N LEU A 627 -18.93 24.18 -9.77
CA LEU A 627 -18.08 23.36 -10.61
C LEU A 627 -18.89 22.68 -11.72
N PRO A 628 -18.29 22.33 -12.89
CA PRO A 628 -18.94 21.46 -13.86
C PRO A 628 -19.39 20.16 -13.19
N PHE A 629 -20.57 19.62 -13.53
CA PHE A 629 -21.16 18.45 -12.84
C PHE A 629 -20.24 17.21 -12.82
N PHE A 630 -19.43 17.03 -13.85
CA PHE A 630 -18.43 15.95 -13.93
C PHE A 630 -17.17 16.19 -13.06
N LYS A 631 -17.04 17.37 -12.44
CA LYS A 631 -15.98 17.74 -11.51
C LYS A 631 -16.50 17.90 -10.08
N GLN A 632 -17.81 18.03 -9.89
CA GLN A 632 -18.43 18.15 -8.58
C GLN A 632 -18.24 16.88 -7.73
N PHE A 633 -18.31 17.05 -6.44
CA PHE A 633 -18.28 15.96 -5.47
C PHE A 633 -19.65 15.33 -5.31
N THR A 634 -19.66 14.05 -4.95
CA THR A 634 -20.87 13.29 -4.65
C THR A 634 -20.66 12.43 -3.41
N ALA A 635 -21.69 12.26 -2.60
CA ALA A 635 -21.64 11.38 -1.44
C ALA A 635 -22.71 10.29 -1.51
N GLY A 636 -22.41 9.15 -0.86
CA GLY A 636 -23.24 7.95 -0.89
C GLY A 636 -22.60 6.79 -1.66
N GLY A 637 -23.11 5.60 -1.43
CA GLY A 637 -22.61 4.36 -2.02
C GLY A 637 -21.55 3.64 -1.18
N PRO A 638 -21.11 2.44 -1.62
CA PRO A 638 -20.32 1.52 -0.80
C PRO A 638 -18.92 2.02 -0.45
N TYR A 639 -18.39 3.01 -1.16
CA TYR A 639 -17.03 3.55 -0.96
C TYR A 639 -17.00 4.93 -0.29
N SER A 640 -18.17 5.46 0.09
CA SER A 640 -18.37 6.79 0.69
C SER A 640 -19.24 6.64 1.92
N MET A 641 -20.52 6.99 1.84
CA MET A 641 -21.51 6.94 2.91
C MET A 641 -22.44 5.76 2.67
N ARG A 642 -22.15 4.61 3.29
CA ARG A 642 -22.74 3.30 2.96
C ARG A 642 -24.24 3.17 3.24
N ALA A 643 -24.79 3.99 4.15
CA ALA A 643 -26.21 4.01 4.46
C ALA A 643 -27.07 4.70 3.38
N TRP A 644 -26.45 5.43 2.44
CA TRP A 644 -27.13 6.14 1.36
C TRP A 644 -26.77 5.53 0.01
N GLY A 645 -27.73 5.55 -0.91
CA GLY A 645 -27.44 5.24 -2.31
C GLY A 645 -26.45 6.24 -2.92
N LEU A 646 -25.85 5.85 -4.04
CA LEU A 646 -24.91 6.70 -4.78
C LEU A 646 -25.57 8.04 -5.12
N ARG A 647 -24.92 9.17 -4.78
CA ARG A 647 -25.39 10.55 -5.03
C ARG A 647 -26.68 10.95 -4.30
N GLN A 648 -27.06 10.23 -3.25
CA GLN A 648 -28.31 10.50 -2.52
C GLN A 648 -28.12 11.34 -1.25
N LEU A 649 -26.90 11.58 -0.83
CA LEU A 649 -26.59 12.40 0.35
C LEU A 649 -26.19 13.82 -0.06
N GLY A 650 -26.68 14.83 0.67
CA GLY A 650 -26.38 16.27 0.46
C GLY A 650 -27.67 17.01 0.04
N LEU A 651 -27.68 18.24 -0.23
CA LEU A 651 -26.70 19.31 -0.05
C LEU A 651 -26.86 19.94 1.34
N GLY A 652 -25.87 19.81 2.19
CA GLY A 652 -25.93 20.36 3.54
C GLY A 652 -27.13 19.89 4.34
N SER A 653 -27.82 20.82 5.01
CA SER A 653 -29.10 20.60 5.75
C SER A 653 -30.32 21.08 4.95
N SER A 654 -30.21 21.15 3.63
CA SER A 654 -31.31 21.53 2.73
C SER A 654 -32.44 20.50 2.85
N ASN A 655 -33.64 21.00 3.19
CA ASN A 655 -34.89 20.21 3.28
C ASN A 655 -35.71 20.33 1.98
N PHE A 656 -35.06 20.37 0.86
CA PHE A 656 -35.75 20.48 -0.44
C PHE A 656 -36.50 19.17 -0.79
N TYR A 657 -37.38 18.75 0.10
CA TYR A 657 -38.41 17.75 -0.16
C TYR A 657 -39.72 18.46 -0.36
N ASP A 658 -40.06 18.67 -1.60
CA ASP A 658 -41.48 18.93 -1.88
C ASP A 658 -42.23 17.62 -1.62
N THR A 659 -43.04 17.60 -0.57
CA THR A 659 -43.87 16.47 -0.15
C THR A 659 -44.92 16.11 -1.20
N SER A 660 -45.11 16.89 -2.23
CA SER A 660 -46.07 16.69 -3.32
C SER A 660 -45.62 15.67 -4.39
N THR A 661 -44.32 15.34 -4.47
CA THR A 661 -43.78 14.37 -5.44
C THR A 661 -43.00 13.26 -4.75
N ALA A 662 -43.69 12.44 -3.98
CA ALA A 662 -43.15 11.48 -3.01
C ALA A 662 -42.21 10.36 -3.54
N ASN A 663 -41.78 10.38 -4.80
CA ASN A 663 -40.99 9.29 -5.38
C ASN A 663 -39.77 9.72 -6.24
N VAL A 664 -39.34 10.97 -6.23
CA VAL A 664 -38.21 11.41 -7.06
C VAL A 664 -36.97 11.63 -6.17
N ASN A 665 -36.12 10.62 -6.06
CA ASN A 665 -34.81 10.79 -5.49
C ASN A 665 -33.91 11.44 -6.54
N PHE A 666 -33.44 12.65 -6.28
CA PHE A 666 -32.56 13.38 -7.18
C PHE A 666 -31.09 13.10 -6.88
N ASP A 667 -30.28 12.90 -7.90
CA ASP A 667 -28.83 12.90 -7.79
C ASP A 667 -28.35 14.26 -7.26
N ARG A 668 -27.44 14.25 -6.30
CA ARG A 668 -26.91 15.44 -5.63
C ARG A 668 -25.43 15.60 -5.91
N PHE A 669 -25.05 16.83 -6.26
CA PHE A 669 -23.71 17.22 -6.62
C PHE A 669 -23.33 18.46 -5.82
N GLY A 670 -22.12 18.50 -5.26
CA GLY A 670 -21.64 19.63 -4.46
C GLY A 670 -20.23 20.05 -4.83
N ASP A 671 -19.86 21.24 -4.40
CA ASP A 671 -18.52 21.80 -4.60
C ASP A 671 -17.59 21.52 -3.41
N VAL A 672 -18.15 21.14 -2.28
CA VAL A 672 -17.43 20.81 -1.05
C VAL A 672 -17.88 19.42 -0.58
N GLN A 673 -16.93 18.61 -0.11
CA GLN A 673 -17.19 17.27 0.47
C GLN A 673 -16.36 17.10 1.72
N LEU A 674 -16.98 16.59 2.79
CA LEU A 674 -16.28 16.14 3.98
C LEU A 674 -16.84 14.79 4.38
N GLU A 675 -15.94 13.81 4.59
CA GLU A 675 -16.28 12.45 5.01
C GLU A 675 -15.32 11.91 6.05
N ALA A 676 -15.84 11.19 7.02
CA ALA A 676 -15.10 10.41 8.01
C ALA A 676 -15.70 9.00 8.08
N ASN A 677 -14.87 7.99 7.94
CA ASN A 677 -15.27 6.60 8.01
C ASN A 677 -14.41 5.88 9.06
N ILE A 678 -15.04 5.09 9.90
CA ILE A 678 -14.39 4.21 10.88
C ILE A 678 -14.91 2.80 10.64
N GLU A 679 -14.00 1.84 10.58
CA GLU A 679 -14.37 0.45 10.36
C GLU A 679 -13.54 -0.46 11.26
N TYR A 680 -14.23 -1.38 11.95
CA TYR A 680 -13.62 -2.44 12.73
C TYR A 680 -13.85 -3.79 12.02
N ARG A 681 -12.78 -4.35 11.45
CA ARG A 681 -12.76 -5.62 10.72
C ARG A 681 -12.30 -6.73 11.65
N PHE A 682 -12.98 -7.86 11.65
CA PHE A 682 -12.62 -9.01 12.49
C PHE A 682 -13.03 -10.33 11.84
N ASN A 683 -12.32 -11.38 12.23
CA ASN A 683 -12.66 -12.73 11.79
C ASN A 683 -13.80 -13.27 12.66
N LEU A 684 -14.90 -13.65 12.02
CA LEU A 684 -16.02 -14.32 12.67
C LEU A 684 -15.72 -15.80 12.91
N PHE A 685 -15.20 -16.46 11.87
CA PHE A 685 -15.07 -17.90 11.85
C PHE A 685 -13.94 -18.32 10.89
N GLN A 686 -13.22 -19.36 11.26
CA GLN A 686 -12.24 -20.00 10.39
C GLN A 686 -12.45 -21.51 10.44
N TRP A 687 -12.57 -22.12 9.26
CA TRP A 687 -12.69 -23.57 9.09
C TRP A 687 -11.72 -24.04 8.01
N GLY A 688 -10.65 -24.73 8.41
CA GLY A 688 -9.56 -25.06 7.52
C GLY A 688 -8.97 -23.82 6.84
N SER A 689 -8.96 -23.83 5.52
CA SER A 689 -8.49 -22.70 4.70
C SER A 689 -9.51 -21.57 4.53
N TYR A 690 -10.78 -21.80 4.90
CA TYR A 690 -11.85 -20.81 4.74
C TYR A 690 -11.92 -19.87 5.95
N LYS A 691 -11.93 -18.56 5.67
CA LYS A 691 -12.07 -17.52 6.69
C LYS A 691 -13.31 -16.68 6.39
N LEU A 692 -14.23 -16.60 7.34
CA LEU A 692 -15.37 -15.69 7.29
C LEU A 692 -15.03 -14.46 8.12
N GLY A 693 -14.92 -13.30 7.46
CA GLY A 693 -14.71 -12.00 8.10
C GLY A 693 -16.01 -11.20 8.20
N SER A 694 -16.05 -10.27 9.11
CA SER A 694 -17.11 -9.26 9.25
C SER A 694 -16.53 -7.90 9.59
N ALA A 695 -17.31 -6.86 9.37
CA ALA A 695 -16.93 -5.50 9.73
C ALA A 695 -18.11 -4.74 10.35
N LEU A 696 -17.81 -3.97 11.38
CA LEU A 696 -18.68 -2.92 11.92
C LEU A 696 -18.14 -1.59 11.44
N PHE A 697 -19.01 -0.72 10.98
CA PHE A 697 -18.57 0.57 10.46
C PHE A 697 -19.51 1.71 10.90
N ALA A 698 -18.95 2.91 10.94
CA ALA A 698 -19.67 4.15 11.14
C ALA A 698 -19.15 5.17 10.12
N ASP A 699 -20.06 5.79 9.39
CA ASP A 699 -19.78 6.79 8.36
C ASP A 699 -20.46 8.10 8.74
N MET A 700 -19.73 9.20 8.60
CA MET A 700 -20.23 10.56 8.80
C MET A 700 -19.72 11.44 7.66
N GLY A 701 -20.58 12.24 7.08
CA GLY A 701 -20.15 13.14 6.02
C GLY A 701 -21.32 13.79 5.29
N ASN A 702 -21.01 14.73 4.42
CA ASN A 702 -21.97 15.43 3.58
C ASN A 702 -21.26 16.13 2.41
N ILE A 703 -22.05 16.69 1.47
CA ILE A 703 -21.61 17.59 0.41
C ILE A 703 -22.37 18.90 0.51
N TRP A 704 -21.76 19.98 0.03
CA TRP A 704 -22.32 21.34 0.05
C TRP A 704 -21.93 22.08 -1.23
N ASN A 705 -22.65 23.17 -1.53
CA ASN A 705 -22.18 24.18 -2.49
C ASN A 705 -21.11 25.06 -1.85
N ALA A 706 -20.12 25.51 -2.62
CA ALA A 706 -19.09 26.41 -2.13
C ALA A 706 -19.63 27.83 -1.80
N ARG A 707 -20.72 28.20 -2.45
CA ARG A 707 -21.37 29.52 -2.26
C ARG A 707 -22.82 29.31 -1.87
N ASP A 708 -23.35 30.23 -1.07
CA ASP A 708 -24.79 30.30 -0.83
C ASP A 708 -25.51 30.59 -2.18
N THR A 709 -26.51 29.79 -2.47
CA THR A 709 -27.39 30.05 -3.60
C THR A 709 -28.64 30.79 -3.11
N ASP A 710 -29.17 31.72 -3.91
CA ASP A 710 -30.39 32.48 -3.55
C ASP A 710 -31.59 31.58 -3.29
N SER A 711 -31.54 30.31 -3.76
CA SER A 711 -32.61 29.34 -3.63
C SER A 711 -32.62 28.59 -2.29
N ASP A 712 -31.46 28.33 -1.68
CA ASP A 712 -31.37 27.68 -0.35
C ASP A 712 -30.02 27.92 0.34
N ALA A 713 -30.04 28.80 1.36
CA ALA A 713 -28.86 29.11 2.17
C ALA A 713 -28.37 27.90 3.02
N LYS A 714 -29.17 26.84 3.17
CA LYS A 714 -28.81 25.62 3.93
C LYS A 714 -27.98 24.64 3.09
N ALA A 715 -27.95 24.81 1.76
CA ALA A 715 -27.10 24.03 0.85
C ALA A 715 -25.65 24.52 0.80
N GLY A 716 -25.35 25.74 1.25
CA GLY A 716 -24.02 26.33 1.29
C GLY A 716 -23.18 25.82 2.45
N PHE A 717 -21.87 25.67 2.22
CA PHE A 717 -20.92 25.25 3.23
C PHE A 717 -20.68 26.37 4.26
N LYS A 718 -20.93 26.06 5.55
CA LYS A 718 -20.59 26.93 6.70
C LYS A 718 -20.07 26.07 7.84
N PHE A 719 -18.90 26.42 8.39
CA PHE A 719 -18.27 25.67 9.46
C PHE A 719 -19.15 25.53 10.71
N ASN A 720 -19.94 26.53 11.03
CA ASN A 720 -20.86 26.52 12.17
C ASN A 720 -22.13 25.68 11.95
N ARG A 721 -22.30 25.09 10.76
CA ARG A 721 -23.42 24.23 10.39
C ARG A 721 -23.03 22.77 10.09
N LEU A 722 -21.82 22.39 10.44
CA LEU A 722 -21.34 21.00 10.21
C LEU A 722 -22.15 19.94 10.95
N TYR A 723 -22.82 20.31 12.05
CA TYR A 723 -23.62 19.39 12.90
C TYR A 723 -25.14 19.50 12.64
N GLN A 724 -25.55 20.30 11.67
CA GLN A 724 -26.95 20.41 11.23
C GLN A 724 -27.18 19.56 9.98
#